data_7b2967758c7982cff3985703ab768798
#
_entry.id   7b2967758c7982cff3985703ab768798
#
_cell.length_a   1.000
_cell.length_b   1.000
_cell.length_c   1.000
_cell.angle_alpha   90.00
_cell.angle_beta   90.00
_cell.angle_gamma   90.00
#
_symmetry.space_group_name_H-M   'P 1'
#
loop_
_entity.id
_entity.type
_entity.pdbx_description
1 polymer ?
#
loop_
_entity_poly.entity_id
_entity_poly.type
_entity_poly.pdbx_seq_one_letter_code
_entity_poly.pdbx_strand_id
1 'polypeptide(L)'
;MGFFHFLKTQLTTVFQVNLSVISNYIDGKVRIFSSILQFCKLCFLEPVKCSSVGIHESFDKKQEKTLYVYEKPKHKKASRDANEWRCIDHCFWIIGFLCISWWLLLFLCNFLPAILPGIKLAELPGSRLKNEGLNAHHPVVLVPGIVTGGLELWEGKPCSEGLFRKRLWGGSFAETFKRPLCWLEHLSLDNETGLDPPGIRVRAVTGLVAADYFAPGYFVWANLIENLAEIGYEQKNMYMASYDWRLSFQNTEIRDQSLSRLKRKIELLYVRNGNKKVVVVPHSMGVNYFLHFLKWVEAPSPVGGAGGLGWCAKHIKAIMNIGPAFLGVPKAVANILSAEGKDVAFIRAMAPGLFDLETFGFQTFQHVMRVFRTWDSVISLLPKGGETVWGDLNRSPEEENVCHSAKTQYLHSSSKESNGNDTDTQRSIQEKELAKYGRLVSFGKVASEIPSSQLSLIDPKEILYENAPISSTSCEELMTEYDGMSQESIKRVTENKAYTARTLIDLLRFVAPKTMQRAESHFSHGLADNLEDPKHSHYKYWSNPLETMLPDAPDMEIFCSYGVGIPTERSYVYKISPSDRCKSIPLQIDISADGSDNDCLSGGVYFVDGDESVPVVSAGFMCAKGWRGKTRFNPSGIATYIREYQHKPSASLLEGRGTESGAHVDILGNFALIEDVL
;
A
#
# COMPACT_ATOMS: atom_id res chain seq x y z
N MET A 1 -1.77 2.93 -0.97
CA MET A 1 -1.36 2.02 0.13
C MET A 1 -1.28 2.77 1.47
N GLY A 2 -0.35 3.69 1.66
CA GLY A 2 -0.18 4.38 2.96
C GLY A 2 -1.41 5.10 3.50
N PHE A 3 -2.21 5.71 2.66
CA PHE A 3 -3.43 6.42 3.11
C PHE A 3 -4.49 5.45 3.65
N PHE A 4 -4.75 4.35 2.96
CA PHE A 4 -5.69 3.34 3.44
C PHE A 4 -5.12 2.52 4.59
N HIS A 5 -3.82 2.24 4.58
CA HIS A 5 -3.15 1.62 5.72
C HIS A 5 -3.16 2.54 6.94
N PHE A 6 -2.96 3.85 6.77
CA PHE A 6 -3.06 4.83 7.83
C PHE A 6 -4.49 4.95 8.37
N LEU A 7 -5.51 5.08 7.49
CA LEU A 7 -6.92 5.07 7.92
C LEU A 7 -7.26 3.74 8.62
N LYS A 8 -6.77 2.61 8.10
CA LYS A 8 -6.90 1.31 8.74
C LYS A 8 -6.22 1.30 10.10
N THR A 9 -4.94 1.69 10.20
CA THR A 9 -4.19 1.67 11.47
C THR A 9 -4.83 2.60 12.48
N GLN A 10 -5.28 3.80 12.07
CA GLN A 10 -5.99 4.72 12.96
C GLN A 10 -7.38 4.19 13.34
N LEU A 11 -8.16 3.69 12.39
CA LEU A 11 -9.47 3.08 12.66
C LEU A 11 -9.31 1.74 13.39
N THR A 12 -8.36 0.88 13.00
CA THR A 12 -8.12 -0.40 13.67
C THR A 12 -7.50 -0.20 15.05
N THR A 13 -6.60 0.76 15.24
CA THR A 13 -6.07 1.11 16.56
C THR A 13 -7.18 1.69 17.45
N VAL A 14 -8.03 2.56 16.92
CA VAL A 14 -9.21 3.09 17.64
C VAL A 14 -10.23 1.97 17.94
N PHE A 15 -10.46 1.03 17.02
CA PHE A 15 -11.41 -0.07 17.21
C PHE A 15 -10.82 -1.27 17.99
N GLN A 16 -9.56 -1.69 17.76
CA GLN A 16 -8.93 -2.77 18.52
C GLN A 16 -8.58 -2.36 19.94
N VAL A 17 -8.14 -1.12 20.14
CA VAL A 17 -7.96 -0.53 21.49
C VAL A 17 -9.28 -0.50 22.25
N ASN A 18 -10.37 -0.13 21.59
CA ASN A 18 -11.68 -0.21 22.23
C ASN A 18 -12.12 -1.68 22.45
N LEU A 19 -11.84 -2.62 21.53
CA LEU A 19 -12.29 -4.01 21.66
C LEU A 19 -11.49 -4.82 22.69
N SER A 20 -10.19 -4.67 22.82
CA SER A 20 -9.41 -5.44 23.82
C SER A 20 -9.58 -4.89 25.25
N VAL A 21 -9.66 -3.58 25.42
CA VAL A 21 -10.00 -2.96 26.71
C VAL A 21 -11.46 -3.21 27.08
N ILE A 22 -12.34 -3.27 26.08
CA ILE A 22 -13.75 -3.57 26.23
C ILE A 22 -14.00 -5.07 26.49
N SER A 23 -13.25 -6.00 25.90
CA SER A 23 -13.41 -7.45 26.19
C SER A 23 -13.13 -7.79 27.64
N ASN A 24 -12.17 -7.14 28.29
CA ASN A 24 -11.86 -7.36 29.73
C ASN A 24 -12.75 -6.54 30.70
N TYR A 25 -13.64 -5.68 30.20
CA TYR A 25 -14.53 -4.82 31.02
C TYR A 25 -16.03 -5.02 30.73
N ILE A 26 -16.39 -5.96 29.82
CA ILE A 26 -17.72 -6.04 29.19
C ILE A 26 -18.63 -7.16 29.76
N ASP A 27 -18.47 -7.69 30.90
CA ASP A 27 -19.65 -8.39 31.48
C ASP A 27 -20.75 -7.43 32.04
N GLY A 28 -20.47 -6.13 32.01
CA GLY A 28 -21.43 -5.12 32.50
C GLY A 28 -21.92 -4.03 31.51
N LYS A 29 -21.35 -3.85 30.31
CA LYS A 29 -21.58 -2.65 29.48
C LYS A 29 -21.95 -2.87 28.00
N VAL A 30 -22.26 -4.06 27.55
CA VAL A 30 -22.76 -4.35 26.19
C VAL A 30 -24.01 -3.53 25.83
N ARG A 31 -24.79 -3.14 26.83
CA ARG A 31 -26.01 -2.30 26.61
C ARG A 31 -25.71 -0.86 26.17
N ILE A 32 -24.59 -0.28 26.59
CA ILE A 32 -24.27 1.15 26.24
C ILE A 32 -23.77 1.24 24.82
N PHE A 33 -22.94 0.29 24.36
CA PHE A 33 -22.39 0.32 22.98
C PHE A 33 -23.46 -0.03 21.93
N SER A 34 -24.33 -0.98 22.24
CA SER A 34 -25.53 -1.27 21.41
C SER A 34 -26.43 -0.05 21.32
N SER A 35 -26.59 0.72 22.41
CA SER A 35 -27.39 1.95 22.42
C SER A 35 -26.75 3.08 21.62
N ILE A 36 -25.42 3.22 21.63
CA ILE A 36 -24.70 4.23 20.82
C ILE A 36 -24.75 3.86 19.34
N LEU A 37 -24.54 2.59 18.97
CA LEU A 37 -24.70 2.10 17.58
C LEU A 37 -26.15 2.22 17.09
N GLN A 38 -27.12 1.96 17.97
CA GLN A 38 -28.54 2.12 17.66
C GLN A 38 -28.92 3.60 17.55
N PHE A 39 -28.30 4.48 18.35
CA PHE A 39 -28.47 5.92 18.27
C PHE A 39 -27.83 6.52 17.02
N CYS A 40 -26.62 6.07 16.63
CA CYS A 40 -26.02 6.43 15.35
C CYS A 40 -26.84 5.91 14.16
N LYS A 41 -27.37 4.69 14.24
CA LYS A 41 -28.28 4.12 13.24
C LYS A 41 -29.57 4.92 13.09
N LEU A 42 -30.13 5.41 14.20
CA LEU A 42 -31.32 6.26 14.21
C LEU A 42 -31.04 7.66 13.62
N CYS A 43 -29.86 8.22 13.85
CA CYS A 43 -29.48 9.53 13.29
C CYS A 43 -29.12 9.49 11.80
N PHE A 44 -28.69 8.34 11.26
CA PHE A 44 -28.20 8.22 9.88
C PHE A 44 -29.10 7.44 8.92
N LEU A 45 -30.13 6.72 9.39
CA LEU A 45 -30.90 5.80 8.55
C LEU A 45 -32.42 6.05 8.47
N GLU A 46 -32.98 7.02 9.16
CA GLU A 46 -34.38 7.40 8.95
C GLU A 46 -34.46 8.73 8.17
N PRO A 47 -34.92 8.69 6.90
CA PRO A 47 -35.36 9.92 6.23
C PRO A 47 -36.65 10.39 6.90
N VAL A 48 -36.59 11.54 7.54
CA VAL A 48 -37.79 12.23 8.05
C VAL A 48 -38.76 12.44 6.89
N LYS A 49 -39.86 11.71 6.92
CA LYS A 49 -41.01 11.95 6.01
C LYS A 49 -41.56 13.35 6.28
N CYS A 50 -41.24 14.30 5.42
CA CYS A 50 -41.97 15.56 5.34
C CYS A 50 -43.36 15.25 4.78
N SER A 51 -44.37 15.37 5.62
CA SER A 51 -45.77 15.33 5.22
C SER A 51 -46.05 16.55 4.32
N SER A 52 -46.28 16.34 3.06
CA SER A 52 -46.78 17.35 2.13
C SER A 52 -48.22 17.66 2.46
N VAL A 53 -48.47 18.84 3.05
CA VAL A 53 -49.80 19.42 3.08
C VAL A 53 -50.08 19.99 1.70
N GLY A 54 -51.05 19.37 1.02
CA GLY A 54 -51.52 19.84 -0.28
C GLY A 54 -52.23 21.19 -0.15
N ILE A 55 -51.80 22.16 -0.93
CA ILE A 55 -52.55 23.37 -1.20
C ILE A 55 -53.06 23.28 -2.62
N HIS A 56 -54.40 23.24 -2.74
CA HIS A 56 -55.11 23.37 -4.01
C HIS A 56 -54.95 24.80 -4.51
N GLU A 57 -54.38 25.00 -5.68
CA GLU A 57 -54.50 26.24 -6.44
C GLU A 57 -55.69 26.15 -7.36
N SER A 58 -56.65 27.09 -7.19
CA SER A 58 -57.64 27.39 -8.20
C SER A 58 -57.20 28.65 -8.97
N PHE A 59 -57.19 28.51 -10.28
CA PHE A 59 -56.96 29.59 -11.21
C PHE A 59 -58.14 30.54 -11.22
N ASP A 60 -57.94 31.87 -11.11
CA ASP A 60 -58.75 32.83 -11.87
C ASP A 60 -57.95 34.07 -12.26
N LYS A 61 -58.16 34.50 -13.49
CA LYS A 61 -57.62 35.67 -14.17
C LYS A 61 -58.42 36.92 -13.76
N LYS A 62 -57.78 38.08 -13.50
CA LYS A 62 -58.10 39.36 -14.15
C LYS A 62 -57.06 40.45 -13.82
N GLN A 63 -56.79 41.23 -14.85
CA GLN A 63 -56.02 42.47 -14.90
C GLN A 63 -56.61 43.55 -13.96
N GLU A 64 -55.73 44.42 -13.37
CA GLU A 64 -55.68 45.86 -13.67
C GLU A 64 -54.62 46.60 -12.86
N LYS A 65 -54.27 47.76 -13.40
CA LYS A 65 -53.16 48.63 -13.11
C LYS A 65 -53.25 49.43 -11.79
N THR A 66 -52.10 49.87 -11.32
CA THR A 66 -51.72 51.18 -10.83
C THR A 66 -51.46 51.38 -9.33
N LEU A 67 -50.32 51.99 -9.15
CA LEU A 67 -49.85 53.06 -8.22
C LEU A 67 -48.93 52.65 -7.09
N TYR A 68 -47.80 53.37 -7.11
CA TYR A 68 -46.71 53.35 -6.13
C TYR A 68 -47.12 53.81 -4.75
N VAL A 69 -46.78 53.04 -3.69
CA VAL A 69 -46.47 53.58 -2.36
C VAL A 69 -45.34 52.76 -1.79
N TYR A 70 -44.31 53.49 -1.40
CA TYR A 70 -43.06 52.96 -0.80
C TYR A 70 -43.28 52.74 0.71
N GLU A 71 -43.44 51.49 1.12
CA GLU A 71 -43.35 51.12 2.54
C GLU A 71 -42.21 50.12 2.76
N LYS A 72 -41.33 50.46 3.73
CA LYS A 72 -40.21 49.62 4.17
C LYS A 72 -40.72 48.27 4.71
N PRO A 73 -40.17 47.13 4.27
CA PRO A 73 -40.53 45.86 4.87
C PRO A 73 -39.88 45.72 6.25
N LYS A 74 -40.74 45.55 7.26
CA LYS A 74 -40.36 45.09 8.59
C LYS A 74 -39.78 43.67 8.47
N HIS A 75 -38.53 43.49 8.89
CA HIS A 75 -37.91 42.19 9.07
C HIS A 75 -38.76 41.34 10.06
N LYS A 76 -39.51 40.38 9.53
CA LYS A 76 -39.95 39.22 10.31
C LYS A 76 -38.76 38.29 10.47
N LYS A 77 -38.20 38.19 11.67
CA LYS A 77 -37.30 37.12 12.07
C LYS A 77 -38.07 35.80 11.92
N ALA A 78 -37.74 35.01 10.92
CA ALA A 78 -38.13 33.62 10.90
C ALA A 78 -37.41 32.92 12.05
N SER A 79 -38.15 32.38 12.99
CA SER A 79 -37.62 31.47 14.01
C SER A 79 -37.25 30.18 13.26
N ARG A 80 -35.97 30.02 12.95
CA ARG A 80 -35.44 28.75 12.53
C ARG A 80 -35.53 27.78 13.69
N ASP A 81 -36.07 26.62 13.45
CA ASP A 81 -36.22 25.55 14.44
C ASP A 81 -34.88 25.22 15.11
N ALA A 82 -34.82 25.50 16.41
CA ALA A 82 -33.62 25.29 17.25
C ALA A 82 -33.26 23.80 17.45
N ASN A 83 -34.04 22.87 16.90
CA ASN A 83 -33.85 21.43 17.14
C ASN A 83 -32.92 20.74 16.13
N GLU A 84 -32.84 21.21 14.88
CA GLU A 84 -31.90 20.60 13.91
C GLU A 84 -30.42 20.92 14.21
N TRP A 85 -30.13 22.11 14.73
CA TRP A 85 -28.77 22.51 15.10
C TRP A 85 -28.21 21.75 16.30
N ARG A 86 -29.07 21.33 17.24
CA ARG A 86 -28.62 20.63 18.45
C ARG A 86 -28.03 19.23 18.15
N CYS A 87 -28.48 18.52 17.13
CA CYS A 87 -27.97 17.20 16.81
C CYS A 87 -26.58 17.30 16.15
N ILE A 88 -26.41 18.25 15.24
CA ILE A 88 -25.13 18.51 14.56
C ILE A 88 -24.09 19.02 15.57
N ASP A 89 -24.46 19.92 16.44
CA ASP A 89 -23.61 20.44 17.52
C ASP A 89 -23.15 19.32 18.47
N HIS A 90 -24.04 18.39 18.84
CA HIS A 90 -23.67 17.25 19.70
C HIS A 90 -22.67 16.29 19.01
N CYS A 91 -22.84 16.04 17.72
CA CYS A 91 -21.88 15.25 16.95
C CYS A 91 -20.50 15.94 16.88
N PHE A 92 -20.46 17.26 16.64
CA PHE A 92 -19.20 18.02 16.67
C PHE A 92 -18.56 18.05 18.06
N TRP A 93 -19.35 18.15 19.13
CA TRP A 93 -18.85 18.08 20.52
C TRP A 93 -18.29 16.70 20.84
N ILE A 94 -18.92 15.61 20.41
CA ILE A 94 -18.43 14.25 20.61
C ILE A 94 -17.12 14.03 19.83
N ILE A 95 -17.07 14.45 18.57
CA ILE A 95 -15.84 14.36 17.74
C ILE A 95 -14.74 15.23 18.34
N GLY A 96 -15.06 16.46 18.77
CA GLY A 96 -14.12 17.34 19.45
C GLY A 96 -13.59 16.74 20.76
N PHE A 97 -14.45 16.14 21.56
CA PHE A 97 -14.08 15.46 22.80
C PHE A 97 -13.20 14.23 22.54
N LEU A 98 -13.51 13.43 21.52
CA LEU A 98 -12.67 12.29 21.12
C LEU A 98 -11.30 12.75 20.62
N CYS A 99 -11.26 13.82 19.82
CA CYS A 99 -10.00 14.38 19.35
C CYS A 99 -9.15 14.96 20.50
N ILE A 100 -9.78 15.68 21.44
CA ILE A 100 -9.09 16.23 22.62
C ILE A 100 -8.61 15.11 23.54
N SER A 101 -9.46 14.09 23.78
CA SER A 101 -9.09 12.94 24.61
C SER A 101 -7.94 12.16 23.99
N TRP A 102 -7.94 12.01 22.67
CA TRP A 102 -6.84 11.39 21.92
C TRP A 102 -5.56 12.22 21.99
N TRP A 103 -5.67 13.52 21.81
CA TRP A 103 -4.55 14.45 21.95
C TRP A 103 -3.96 14.47 23.37
N LEU A 104 -4.82 14.43 24.36
CA LEU A 104 -4.43 14.33 25.77
C LEU A 104 -3.75 12.99 26.04
N LEU A 105 -4.25 11.89 25.48
CA LEU A 105 -3.64 10.56 25.59
C LEU A 105 -2.24 10.54 24.96
N LEU A 106 -2.10 11.06 23.74
CA LEU A 106 -0.80 11.17 23.06
C LEU A 106 0.15 12.10 23.85
N PHE A 107 -0.33 13.20 24.37
CA PHE A 107 0.44 14.10 25.23
C PHE A 107 0.90 13.38 26.49
N LEU A 108 -0.01 12.70 27.20
CA LEU A 108 0.32 11.92 28.39
C LEU A 108 1.33 10.80 28.05
N CYS A 109 1.16 10.06 26.96
CA CYS A 109 2.10 9.01 26.55
C CYS A 109 3.51 9.55 26.24
N ASN A 110 3.61 10.75 25.67
CA ASN A 110 4.90 11.36 25.37
C ASN A 110 5.56 12.07 26.57
N PHE A 111 4.78 12.64 27.49
CA PHE A 111 5.30 13.44 28.62
C PHE A 111 5.26 12.69 29.95
N LEU A 112 4.36 11.71 30.14
CA LEU A 112 4.28 10.93 31.37
C LEU A 112 5.58 10.19 31.71
N PRO A 113 6.31 9.58 30.76
CA PRO A 113 7.60 8.95 31.04
C PRO A 113 8.66 9.93 31.53
N ALA A 114 8.62 11.19 31.08
CA ALA A 114 9.53 12.24 31.54
C ALA A 114 9.19 12.77 32.95
N ILE A 115 7.94 12.61 33.39
CA ILE A 115 7.45 13.13 34.66
C ILE A 115 7.41 12.03 35.75
N LEU A 116 7.21 10.77 35.36
CA LEU A 116 7.13 9.63 36.28
C LEU A 116 8.35 8.73 36.16
N PRO A 117 9.40 8.90 36.98
CA PRO A 117 10.65 8.11 36.89
C PRO A 117 10.51 6.62 37.21
N GLY A 118 9.28 6.10 37.29
CA GLY A 118 8.98 4.69 37.55
C GLY A 118 8.51 3.87 36.33
N ILE A 119 8.19 4.51 35.20
CA ILE A 119 7.86 3.81 33.97
C ILE A 119 9.16 3.53 33.23
N LYS A 120 9.70 2.33 33.38
CA LYS A 120 10.83 1.86 32.56
C LYS A 120 10.33 1.63 31.13
N LEU A 121 10.54 2.60 30.25
CA LEU A 121 10.55 2.32 28.80
C LEU A 121 11.67 1.30 28.54
N ALA A 122 11.43 0.38 27.59
CA ALA A 122 12.49 -0.54 27.18
C ALA A 122 13.71 0.26 26.72
N GLU A 123 14.88 -0.11 27.20
CA GLU A 123 16.13 0.54 26.80
C GLU A 123 16.32 0.38 25.29
N LEU A 124 16.64 1.48 24.62
CA LEU A 124 16.90 1.46 23.18
C LEU A 124 18.11 0.56 22.87
N PRO A 125 18.02 -0.32 21.86
CA PRO A 125 19.15 -1.15 21.42
C PRO A 125 20.43 -0.34 21.17
N GLY A 126 20.31 0.82 20.52
CA GLY A 126 21.43 1.72 20.27
C GLY A 126 22.12 2.20 21.53
N SER A 127 21.35 2.60 22.56
CA SER A 127 21.92 3.02 23.85
C SER A 127 22.61 1.86 24.56
N ARG A 128 22.01 0.68 24.57
CA ARG A 128 22.59 -0.53 25.16
C ARG A 128 23.92 -0.91 24.49
N LEU A 129 23.91 -1.05 23.16
CA LEU A 129 25.08 -1.43 22.38
C LEU A 129 26.20 -0.38 22.46
N LYS A 130 25.88 0.91 22.56
CA LYS A 130 26.84 1.99 22.83
C LYS A 130 27.53 1.78 24.16
N ASN A 131 26.78 1.43 25.21
CA ASN A 131 27.37 1.15 26.55
C ASN A 131 28.27 -0.09 26.51
N GLU A 132 28.02 -1.04 25.62
CA GLU A 132 28.89 -2.20 25.33
C GLU A 132 30.10 -1.84 24.44
N GLY A 133 30.23 -0.60 23.97
CA GLY A 133 31.37 -0.09 23.21
C GLY A 133 31.17 -0.02 21.69
N LEU A 134 29.96 -0.30 21.18
CA LEU A 134 29.67 -0.18 19.75
C LEU A 134 29.67 1.30 19.32
N ASN A 135 30.28 1.59 18.19
CA ASN A 135 30.36 2.92 17.59
C ASN A 135 30.17 2.84 16.09
N ALA A 136 29.71 3.94 15.49
CA ALA A 136 29.54 4.07 14.05
C ALA A 136 30.84 3.71 13.30
N HIS A 137 30.72 2.73 12.37
CA HIS A 137 31.91 2.23 11.65
C HIS A 137 31.80 2.48 10.12
N HIS A 138 30.82 1.91 9.45
CA HIS A 138 30.57 2.11 8.03
C HIS A 138 29.56 3.25 7.84
N PRO A 139 29.73 4.15 6.86
CA PRO A 139 28.66 5.11 6.55
C PRO A 139 27.42 4.38 6.03
N VAL A 140 26.23 4.93 6.35
CA VAL A 140 24.95 4.31 6.08
C VAL A 140 24.11 5.16 5.11
N VAL A 141 23.47 4.48 4.14
CA VAL A 141 22.48 5.06 3.23
C VAL A 141 21.15 4.36 3.42
N LEU A 142 20.14 5.10 3.80
CA LEU A 142 18.75 4.65 3.97
C LEU A 142 17.97 4.92 2.68
N VAL A 143 17.24 3.93 2.16
CA VAL A 143 16.44 4.06 0.92
C VAL A 143 14.98 3.76 1.20
N PRO A 144 14.09 4.77 1.22
CA PRO A 144 12.67 4.56 1.55
C PRO A 144 11.92 3.80 0.47
N GLY A 145 10.80 3.19 0.86
CA GLY A 145 9.88 2.50 -0.04
C GLY A 145 8.84 3.42 -0.69
N ILE A 146 7.83 2.81 -1.32
CA ILE A 146 6.66 3.52 -1.84
C ILE A 146 5.91 4.18 -0.67
N VAL A 147 5.38 5.37 -0.88
CA VAL A 147 4.58 6.18 0.06
C VAL A 147 5.25 6.55 1.39
N THR A 148 6.44 6.01 1.70
CA THR A 148 7.12 6.27 2.98
C THR A 148 7.99 7.53 2.97
N GLY A 149 8.28 8.11 1.79
CA GLY A 149 8.98 9.38 1.65
C GLY A 149 8.00 10.56 1.48
N GLY A 150 8.30 11.70 2.10
CA GLY A 150 7.52 12.94 1.95
C GLY A 150 7.61 13.53 0.54
N LEU A 151 6.50 14.12 0.08
CA LEU A 151 6.45 14.90 -1.16
C LEU A 151 5.99 16.33 -0.86
N GLU A 152 6.64 17.33 -1.47
CA GLU A 152 6.32 18.75 -1.29
C GLU A 152 5.99 19.43 -2.63
N LEU A 153 5.12 20.42 -2.57
CA LEU A 153 4.67 21.20 -3.73
C LEU A 153 5.64 22.34 -4.06
N TRP A 154 6.11 22.42 -5.30
CA TRP A 154 6.94 23.52 -5.80
C TRP A 154 6.20 24.43 -6.78
N GLU A 155 5.23 23.91 -7.52
CA GLU A 155 4.33 24.65 -8.39
C GLU A 155 3.00 23.93 -8.43
N GLY A 156 1.90 24.66 -8.46
CA GLY A 156 0.58 24.04 -8.50
C GLY A 156 -0.47 24.96 -9.08
N LYS A 157 -1.64 24.39 -9.33
CA LYS A 157 -2.82 25.08 -9.85
C LYS A 157 -3.39 26.07 -8.81
N PRO A 158 -4.29 27.00 -9.20
CA PRO A 158 -4.85 28.00 -8.30
C PRO A 158 -5.46 27.44 -7.02
N CYS A 159 -6.03 26.22 -7.05
CA CYS A 159 -6.60 25.58 -5.88
C CYS A 159 -5.55 25.28 -4.78
N SER A 160 -4.26 25.24 -5.11
CA SER A 160 -3.15 24.97 -4.21
C SER A 160 -2.46 26.24 -3.67
N GLU A 161 -3.07 27.40 -3.82
CA GLU A 161 -2.52 28.66 -3.30
C GLU A 161 -2.20 28.55 -1.79
N GLY A 162 -1.01 29.04 -1.42
CA GLY A 162 -0.48 28.94 -0.05
C GLY A 162 0.14 27.59 0.31
N LEU A 163 0.24 26.63 -0.61
CA LEU A 163 0.85 25.33 -0.37
C LEU A 163 2.30 25.19 -0.89
N PHE A 164 2.91 26.26 -1.40
CA PHE A 164 4.31 26.24 -1.83
C PHE A 164 5.23 25.70 -0.74
N ARG A 165 6.00 24.67 -1.07
CA ARG A 165 6.90 23.91 -0.18
C ARG A 165 6.24 23.26 1.05
N LYS A 166 4.92 23.20 1.10
CA LYS A 166 4.23 22.35 2.07
C LYS A 166 4.21 20.90 1.60
N ARG A 167 4.26 19.99 2.57
CA ARG A 167 4.14 18.57 2.29
C ARG A 167 2.72 18.24 1.83
N LEU A 168 2.61 17.76 0.59
CA LEU A 168 1.38 17.15 0.08
C LEU A 168 1.23 15.72 0.57
N TRP A 169 2.37 15.04 0.81
CA TRP A 169 2.43 13.68 1.33
C TRP A 169 3.44 13.61 2.46
N GLY A 170 3.13 12.85 3.51
CA GLY A 170 4.00 12.76 4.70
C GLY A 170 3.91 13.99 5.60
N GLY A 171 2.75 14.65 5.65
CA GLY A 171 2.47 15.82 6.49
C GLY A 171 1.11 15.73 7.17
N SER A 172 0.56 16.91 7.57
CA SER A 172 -0.78 16.98 8.14
C SER A 172 -1.85 16.70 7.08
N PHE A 173 -2.83 15.86 7.41
CA PHE A 173 -3.97 15.59 6.54
C PHE A 173 -4.98 16.74 6.45
N ALA A 174 -4.81 17.81 7.22
CA ALA A 174 -5.75 18.93 7.24
C ALA A 174 -5.99 19.53 5.84
N GLU A 175 -4.94 19.67 5.02
CA GLU A 175 -5.07 20.20 3.66
C GLU A 175 -5.71 19.17 2.71
N THR A 176 -5.45 17.88 2.91
CA THR A 176 -6.10 16.80 2.16
C THR A 176 -7.62 16.85 2.36
N PHE A 177 -8.08 16.99 3.60
CA PHE A 177 -9.50 17.07 3.91
C PHE A 177 -10.17 18.38 3.45
N LYS A 178 -9.43 19.49 3.48
CA LYS A 178 -9.97 20.78 3.02
C LYS A 178 -10.14 20.85 1.50
N ARG A 179 -9.26 20.20 0.74
CA ARG A 179 -9.15 20.32 -0.72
C ARG A 179 -8.84 18.96 -1.37
N PRO A 180 -9.70 17.94 -1.19
CA PRO A 180 -9.36 16.55 -1.57
C PRO A 180 -9.09 16.41 -3.07
N LEU A 181 -9.88 17.05 -3.94
CA LEU A 181 -9.67 17.02 -5.40
C LEU A 181 -8.36 17.68 -5.80
N CYS A 182 -8.11 18.85 -5.28
CA CYS A 182 -6.87 19.57 -5.52
C CYS A 182 -5.66 18.73 -5.08
N TRP A 183 -5.75 18.08 -3.93
CA TRP A 183 -4.71 17.19 -3.41
C TRP A 183 -4.47 15.98 -4.32
N LEU A 184 -5.54 15.30 -4.76
CA LEU A 184 -5.46 14.16 -5.68
C LEU A 184 -4.86 14.57 -7.04
N GLU A 185 -5.29 15.70 -7.59
CA GLU A 185 -4.78 16.23 -8.85
C GLU A 185 -3.28 16.50 -8.79
N HIS A 186 -2.78 17.09 -7.69
CA HIS A 186 -1.36 17.38 -7.52
C HIS A 186 -0.51 16.14 -7.23
N LEU A 187 -1.11 15.03 -6.78
CA LEU A 187 -0.44 13.75 -6.63
C LEU A 187 -0.48 12.89 -7.90
N SER A 188 -1.32 13.23 -8.86
CA SER A 188 -1.36 12.54 -10.14
C SER A 188 -0.14 12.87 -10.99
N LEU A 189 0.26 11.93 -11.84
CA LEU A 189 1.23 12.14 -12.90
C LEU A 189 0.51 12.22 -14.26
N ASP A 190 1.19 12.75 -15.26
CA ASP A 190 0.68 12.78 -16.62
C ASP A 190 0.57 11.36 -17.19
N ASN A 191 -0.57 11.05 -17.80
CA ASN A 191 -0.89 9.69 -18.25
C ASN A 191 -0.04 9.21 -19.44
N GLU A 192 0.54 10.11 -20.23
CA GLU A 192 1.34 9.74 -21.40
C GLU A 192 2.83 9.63 -21.03
N THR A 193 3.33 10.56 -20.21
CA THR A 193 4.76 10.68 -19.90
C THR A 193 5.17 10.04 -18.57
N GLY A 194 4.23 9.88 -17.63
CA GLY A 194 4.55 9.46 -16.24
C GLY A 194 5.38 10.52 -15.48
N LEU A 195 5.35 11.78 -15.91
CA LEU A 195 6.02 12.91 -15.27
C LEU A 195 4.99 13.88 -14.67
N ASP A 196 5.44 15.02 -14.16
CA ASP A 196 4.53 16.03 -13.64
C ASP A 196 3.61 16.58 -14.76
N PRO A 197 2.31 16.75 -14.50
CA PRO A 197 1.41 17.42 -15.43
C PRO A 197 1.78 18.90 -15.61
N PRO A 198 1.39 19.55 -16.72
CA PRO A 198 1.62 20.98 -16.92
C PRO A 198 1.08 21.83 -15.76
N GLY A 199 1.90 22.76 -15.26
CA GLY A 199 1.56 23.65 -14.14
C GLY A 199 1.61 23.01 -12.76
N ILE A 200 2.10 21.79 -12.65
CA ILE A 200 2.30 21.08 -11.36
C ILE A 200 3.76 20.65 -11.27
N ARG A 201 4.40 20.92 -10.13
CA ARG A 201 5.72 20.38 -9.79
C ARG A 201 5.72 19.90 -8.35
N VAL A 202 5.81 18.59 -8.17
CA VAL A 202 5.93 17.94 -6.86
C VAL A 202 7.28 17.25 -6.78
N ARG A 203 7.95 17.39 -5.64
CA ARG A 203 9.33 16.89 -5.44
C ARG A 203 9.43 16.14 -4.12
N ALA A 204 10.33 15.18 -4.07
CA ALA A 204 10.65 14.51 -2.82
C ALA A 204 11.26 15.48 -1.79
N VAL A 205 10.78 15.39 -0.55
CA VAL A 205 11.41 16.06 0.59
C VAL A 205 12.81 15.48 0.79
N THR A 206 13.78 16.32 1.10
CA THR A 206 15.19 15.92 1.25
C THR A 206 15.63 15.88 2.72
N GLY A 207 16.72 15.15 2.98
CA GLY A 207 17.30 15.01 4.32
C GLY A 207 16.73 13.83 5.10
N LEU A 208 17.25 13.59 6.30
CA LEU A 208 16.80 12.48 7.16
C LEU A 208 15.30 12.58 7.47
N VAL A 209 14.81 13.79 7.71
CA VAL A 209 13.40 14.08 7.98
C VAL A 209 12.44 13.70 6.84
N ALA A 210 12.95 13.35 5.67
CA ALA A 210 12.12 13.01 4.51
C ALA A 210 11.20 11.81 4.75
N ALA A 211 11.63 10.88 5.58
CA ALA A 211 10.94 9.62 5.82
C ALA A 211 10.81 9.26 7.31
N ASP A 212 11.09 10.19 8.23
CA ASP A 212 10.99 9.95 9.67
C ASP A 212 9.61 9.44 10.06
N TYR A 213 8.58 10.09 9.53
CA TYR A 213 7.18 9.73 9.78
C TYR A 213 6.31 9.95 8.54
N PHE A 214 5.30 9.13 8.42
CA PHE A 214 4.27 9.27 7.37
C PHE A 214 3.23 10.32 7.73
N ALA A 215 2.85 10.40 9.00
CA ALA A 215 1.93 11.37 9.57
C ALA A 215 2.28 11.61 11.04
N PRO A 216 1.77 12.68 11.66
CA PRO A 216 1.97 12.90 13.10
C PRO A 216 1.59 11.66 13.91
N GLY A 217 2.55 11.11 14.65
CA GLY A 217 2.39 9.88 15.43
C GLY A 217 2.55 8.57 14.66
N TYR A 218 2.78 8.61 13.34
CA TYR A 218 3.07 7.43 12.54
C TYR A 218 4.54 7.44 12.08
N PHE A 219 5.41 6.93 12.95
CA PHE A 219 6.85 6.83 12.68
C PHE A 219 7.13 5.74 11.65
N VAL A 220 8.09 6.00 10.76
CA VAL A 220 8.59 5.05 9.77
C VAL A 220 10.06 4.76 10.05
N TRP A 221 10.95 5.69 9.72
CA TRP A 221 12.39 5.54 9.90
C TRP A 221 12.90 6.11 11.21
N ALA A 222 12.11 6.91 11.92
CA ALA A 222 12.56 7.66 13.10
C ALA A 222 13.22 6.77 14.15
N ASN A 223 12.60 5.61 14.49
CA ASN A 223 13.14 4.70 15.49
C ASN A 223 14.51 4.12 15.08
N LEU A 224 14.69 3.72 13.83
CA LEU A 224 15.97 3.22 13.33
C LEU A 224 17.02 4.33 13.30
N ILE A 225 16.64 5.54 12.84
CA ILE A 225 17.54 6.71 12.82
C ILE A 225 17.98 7.09 14.22
N GLU A 226 17.08 7.08 15.20
CA GLU A 226 17.38 7.35 16.60
C GLU A 226 18.43 6.37 17.17
N ASN A 227 18.21 5.07 16.97
CA ASN A 227 19.16 4.05 17.41
C ASN A 227 20.52 4.15 16.72
N LEU A 228 20.56 4.45 15.41
CA LEU A 228 21.80 4.75 14.70
C LEU A 228 22.50 6.00 15.28
N ALA A 229 21.73 7.05 15.60
CA ALA A 229 22.29 8.28 16.19
C ALA A 229 22.91 8.02 17.57
N GLU A 230 22.32 7.13 18.38
CA GLU A 230 22.89 6.75 19.70
C GLU A 230 24.32 6.22 19.60
N ILE A 231 24.64 5.43 18.58
CA ILE A 231 26.01 4.89 18.37
C ILE A 231 26.92 5.82 17.56
N GLY A 232 26.47 7.06 17.26
CA GLY A 232 27.30 8.11 16.66
C GLY A 232 27.10 8.33 15.16
N TYR A 233 25.98 7.88 14.58
CA TYR A 233 25.62 8.27 13.23
C TYR A 233 24.97 9.65 13.19
N GLU A 234 25.36 10.44 12.21
CA GLU A 234 24.85 11.79 11.95
C GLU A 234 24.93 12.12 10.44
N GLN A 235 24.59 13.33 10.03
CA GLN A 235 24.57 13.71 8.60
C GLN A 235 25.91 13.56 7.86
N LYS A 236 27.06 13.47 8.59
CA LYS A 236 28.37 13.23 7.98
C LYS A 236 28.58 11.79 7.52
N ASN A 237 27.91 10.82 8.18
CA ASN A 237 28.07 9.38 7.95
C ASN A 237 26.74 8.63 7.76
N MET A 238 25.59 9.34 7.76
CA MET A 238 24.25 8.80 7.46
C MET A 238 23.50 9.69 6.45
N TYR A 239 22.83 9.06 5.47
CA TYR A 239 22.11 9.76 4.41
C TYR A 239 20.81 9.07 4.07
N MET A 240 19.72 9.84 3.92
CA MET A 240 18.45 9.38 3.38
C MET A 240 18.41 9.64 1.88
N ALA A 241 18.34 8.57 1.08
CA ALA A 241 18.23 8.64 -0.37
C ALA A 241 16.75 8.86 -0.77
N SER A 242 16.23 10.04 -0.48
CA SER A 242 14.87 10.41 -0.85
C SER A 242 14.71 10.61 -2.36
N TYR A 243 13.62 10.08 -2.90
CA TYR A 243 13.23 10.18 -4.30
C TYR A 243 11.71 10.28 -4.41
N ASP A 244 11.21 10.75 -5.55
CA ASP A 244 9.78 10.75 -5.80
C ASP A 244 9.31 9.33 -6.16
N TRP A 245 8.73 8.68 -5.17
CA TRP A 245 8.32 7.29 -5.24
C TRP A 245 7.13 7.02 -6.18
N ARG A 246 6.51 8.04 -6.77
CA ARG A 246 5.43 7.89 -7.78
C ARG A 246 5.99 7.53 -9.16
N LEU A 247 7.19 8.01 -9.46
CA LEU A 247 7.82 7.87 -10.78
C LEU A 247 8.33 6.44 -11.03
N SER A 248 8.49 6.10 -12.31
CA SER A 248 9.38 4.99 -12.67
C SER A 248 10.81 5.30 -12.23
N PHE A 249 11.61 4.27 -11.95
CA PHE A 249 12.96 4.47 -11.42
C PHE A 249 13.85 5.25 -12.38
N GLN A 250 13.71 5.02 -13.70
CA GLN A 250 14.43 5.80 -14.71
C GLN A 250 13.95 7.24 -14.77
N ASN A 251 12.64 7.49 -14.61
CA ASN A 251 12.10 8.85 -14.59
C ASN A 251 12.56 9.64 -13.34
N THR A 252 12.91 8.99 -12.24
CA THR A 252 13.53 9.70 -11.09
C THR A 252 14.89 10.27 -11.46
N GLU A 253 15.63 9.62 -12.38
CA GLU A 253 16.89 10.18 -12.91
C GLU A 253 16.63 11.29 -13.94
N ILE A 254 15.77 11.02 -14.91
CA ILE A 254 15.48 11.98 -16.01
C ILE A 254 14.98 13.31 -15.45
N ARG A 255 14.03 13.28 -14.51
CA ARG A 255 13.44 14.50 -13.96
C ARG A 255 14.26 15.14 -12.86
N ASP A 256 14.74 14.34 -11.91
CA ASP A 256 15.28 14.81 -10.64
C ASP A 256 16.78 14.51 -10.46
N GLN A 257 17.43 13.75 -11.36
CA GLN A 257 18.80 13.24 -11.20
C GLN A 257 19.01 12.48 -9.87
N SER A 258 18.01 11.71 -9.45
CA SER A 258 18.01 11.06 -8.13
C SER A 258 19.09 9.99 -8.03
N LEU A 259 19.28 9.17 -9.07
CA LEU A 259 20.32 8.16 -9.13
C LEU A 259 21.73 8.79 -9.19
N SER A 260 21.92 9.84 -9.96
CA SER A 260 23.16 10.65 -10.00
C SER A 260 23.49 11.25 -8.64
N ARG A 261 22.48 11.78 -7.92
CA ARG A 261 22.69 12.29 -6.57
C ARG A 261 23.06 11.20 -5.59
N LEU A 262 22.42 10.03 -5.66
CA LEU A 262 22.73 8.86 -4.83
C LEU A 262 24.16 8.38 -5.07
N LYS A 263 24.59 8.25 -6.33
CA LYS A 263 25.98 7.90 -6.68
C LYS A 263 26.97 8.86 -6.04
N ARG A 264 26.82 10.17 -6.28
CA ARG A 264 27.73 11.20 -5.71
C ARG A 264 27.75 11.18 -4.18
N LYS A 265 26.61 10.91 -3.54
CA LYS A 265 26.54 10.82 -2.08
C LYS A 265 27.27 9.58 -1.53
N ILE A 266 27.12 8.43 -2.16
CA ILE A 266 27.85 7.22 -1.79
C ILE A 266 29.36 7.44 -1.95
N GLU A 267 29.82 8.00 -3.07
CA GLU A 267 31.23 8.33 -3.31
C GLU A 267 31.77 9.33 -2.27
N LEU A 268 30.97 10.35 -1.92
CA LEU A 268 31.33 11.34 -0.90
C LEU A 268 31.41 10.72 0.50
N LEU A 269 30.43 9.88 0.87
CA LEU A 269 30.43 9.17 2.14
C LEU A 269 31.65 8.24 2.26
N TYR A 270 31.97 7.52 1.19
CA TYR A 270 33.18 6.68 1.13
C TYR A 270 34.45 7.48 1.43
N VAL A 271 34.68 8.58 0.70
CA VAL A 271 35.90 9.40 0.87
C VAL A 271 35.96 10.06 2.24
N ARG A 272 34.86 10.65 2.70
CA ARG A 272 34.82 11.38 3.98
C ARG A 272 34.98 10.51 5.22
N ASN A 273 34.67 9.23 5.11
CA ASN A 273 34.78 8.27 6.20
C ASN A 273 36.01 7.35 6.06
N GLY A 274 37.09 7.89 5.51
CA GLY A 274 38.38 7.16 5.44
C GLY A 274 38.37 5.99 4.47
N ASN A 275 37.68 6.12 3.35
CA ASN A 275 37.49 5.10 2.32
C ASN A 275 36.79 3.82 2.84
N LYS A 276 35.96 3.94 3.87
CA LYS A 276 35.11 2.84 4.32
C LYS A 276 33.91 2.68 3.38
N LYS A 277 33.69 1.45 2.89
CA LYS A 277 32.55 1.10 2.05
C LYS A 277 31.22 1.38 2.77
N VAL A 278 30.21 1.72 2.01
CA VAL A 278 28.88 2.12 2.50
C VAL A 278 28.01 0.89 2.76
N VAL A 279 27.27 0.87 3.84
CA VAL A 279 26.14 -0.03 4.07
C VAL A 279 24.86 0.65 3.57
N VAL A 280 24.09 -0.04 2.75
CA VAL A 280 22.82 0.48 2.23
C VAL A 280 21.67 -0.30 2.85
N VAL A 281 20.67 0.42 3.37
CA VAL A 281 19.50 -0.13 4.05
C VAL A 281 18.26 0.28 3.27
N PRO A 282 17.84 -0.47 2.24
CA PRO A 282 16.61 -0.22 1.52
C PRO A 282 15.44 -0.93 2.20
N HIS A 283 14.26 -0.30 2.17
CA HIS A 283 13.03 -0.85 2.69
C HIS A 283 11.96 -0.96 1.60
N SER A 284 11.23 -2.09 1.59
CA SER A 284 10.05 -2.27 0.70
C SER A 284 10.41 -2.11 -0.78
N MET A 285 9.69 -1.27 -1.54
CA MET A 285 9.98 -0.92 -2.93
C MET A 285 11.36 -0.28 -3.10
N GLY A 286 11.92 0.37 -2.06
CA GLY A 286 13.27 0.92 -2.07
C GLY A 286 14.34 -0.11 -2.40
N VAL A 287 14.06 -1.38 -2.14
CA VAL A 287 14.92 -2.51 -2.54
C VAL A 287 14.99 -2.64 -4.07
N ASN A 288 13.83 -2.60 -4.75
CA ASN A 288 13.78 -2.67 -6.22
C ASN A 288 14.40 -1.42 -6.86
N TYR A 289 14.20 -0.23 -6.24
CA TYR A 289 14.87 1.00 -6.65
C TYR A 289 16.40 0.88 -6.53
N PHE A 290 16.89 0.30 -5.45
CA PHE A 290 18.33 0.13 -5.25
C PHE A 290 18.93 -0.96 -6.16
N LEU A 291 18.20 -2.03 -6.47
CA LEU A 291 18.62 -3.00 -7.50
C LEU A 291 18.76 -2.34 -8.87
N HIS A 292 17.83 -1.48 -9.25
CA HIS A 292 17.93 -0.66 -10.46
C HIS A 292 19.18 0.22 -10.42
N PHE A 293 19.45 0.88 -9.27
CA PHE A 293 20.63 1.72 -9.09
C PHE A 293 21.93 0.95 -9.26
N LEU A 294 22.06 -0.30 -8.74
CA LEU A 294 23.27 -1.12 -8.89
C LEU A 294 23.62 -1.36 -10.35
N LYS A 295 22.64 -1.60 -11.19
CA LYS A 295 22.84 -1.77 -12.66
C LYS A 295 23.11 -0.43 -13.33
N TRP A 296 22.33 0.59 -12.97
CA TRP A 296 22.44 1.93 -13.52
C TRP A 296 23.82 2.53 -13.27
N VAL A 297 24.39 2.37 -12.08
CA VAL A 297 25.65 3.03 -11.69
C VAL A 297 26.84 2.52 -12.49
N GLU A 298 26.85 1.23 -12.86
CA GLU A 298 27.92 0.63 -13.67
C GLU A 298 27.68 0.71 -15.18
N ALA A 299 26.45 0.97 -15.60
CA ALA A 299 26.08 1.11 -17.01
C ALA A 299 26.71 2.38 -17.63
N PRO A 300 27.08 2.33 -18.94
CA PRO A 300 27.70 3.46 -19.61
C PRO A 300 26.72 4.62 -19.84
N SER A 301 27.28 5.83 -19.97
CA SER A 301 26.53 7.01 -20.40
C SER A 301 26.06 6.83 -21.87
N PRO A 302 24.87 7.38 -22.25
CA PRO A 302 23.96 8.24 -21.48
C PRO A 302 22.89 7.47 -20.68
N VAL A 303 22.81 6.16 -20.83
CA VAL A 303 21.74 5.33 -20.22
C VAL A 303 21.96 5.14 -18.73
N GLY A 304 23.21 5.08 -18.29
CA GLY A 304 23.60 4.81 -16.91
C GLY A 304 24.52 5.86 -16.32
N GLY A 305 24.97 5.58 -15.09
CA GLY A 305 25.75 6.49 -14.25
C GLY A 305 27.24 6.57 -14.56
N ALA A 306 27.74 5.79 -15.55
CA ALA A 306 29.15 5.76 -15.97
C ALA A 306 30.17 5.59 -14.84
N GLY A 307 29.81 4.83 -13.79
CA GLY A 307 30.74 4.48 -12.70
C GLY A 307 31.78 3.46 -13.14
N GLY A 308 31.49 2.70 -14.18
CA GLY A 308 32.31 1.61 -14.67
C GLY A 308 32.13 0.32 -13.87
N LEU A 309 32.58 -0.78 -14.46
CA LEU A 309 32.57 -2.09 -13.81
C LEU A 309 33.39 -2.06 -12.51
N GLY A 310 32.88 -2.69 -11.46
CA GLY A 310 33.50 -2.73 -10.14
C GLY A 310 33.21 -1.52 -9.26
N TRP A 311 32.38 -0.57 -9.70
CA TRP A 311 31.98 0.55 -8.83
C TRP A 311 31.27 0.05 -7.57
N CYS A 312 30.39 -0.94 -7.70
CA CYS A 312 29.70 -1.56 -6.58
C CYS A 312 30.69 -2.23 -5.61
N ALA A 313 31.62 -3.03 -6.12
CA ALA A 313 32.65 -3.68 -5.34
C ALA A 313 33.51 -2.70 -4.53
N LYS A 314 33.78 -1.53 -5.11
CA LYS A 314 34.58 -0.47 -4.45
C LYS A 314 33.85 0.26 -3.34
N HIS A 315 32.55 0.53 -3.51
CA HIS A 315 31.85 1.47 -2.66
C HIS A 315 30.85 0.84 -1.70
N ILE A 316 30.32 -0.36 -1.99
CA ILE A 316 29.28 -1.00 -1.18
C ILE A 316 29.88 -2.12 -0.33
N LYS A 317 29.65 -2.08 0.99
CA LYS A 317 30.00 -3.15 1.94
C LYS A 317 28.89 -4.18 2.02
N ALA A 318 27.66 -3.71 2.27
CA ALA A 318 26.51 -4.58 2.44
C ALA A 318 25.22 -3.90 2.00
N ILE A 319 24.22 -4.72 1.66
CA ILE A 319 22.84 -4.30 1.40
C ILE A 319 21.94 -5.02 2.39
N MET A 320 21.32 -4.28 3.30
CA MET A 320 20.41 -4.81 4.33
C MET A 320 18.97 -4.56 3.88
N ASN A 321 18.41 -5.48 3.11
CA ASN A 321 17.06 -5.35 2.55
C ASN A 321 16.02 -5.63 3.65
N ILE A 322 15.22 -4.63 4.01
CA ILE A 322 14.18 -4.76 5.03
C ILE A 322 12.80 -4.83 4.35
N GLY A 323 12.01 -5.86 4.66
CA GLY A 323 10.70 -6.10 4.06
C GLY A 323 10.74 -6.07 2.52
N PRO A 324 11.68 -6.77 1.85
CA PRO A 324 11.95 -6.57 0.43
C PRO A 324 10.80 -7.09 -0.45
N ALA A 325 10.26 -6.24 -1.31
CA ALA A 325 9.28 -6.61 -2.32
C ALA A 325 9.95 -7.05 -3.63
N PHE A 326 10.93 -7.95 -3.56
CA PHE A 326 11.75 -8.35 -4.71
C PHE A 326 10.93 -8.80 -5.91
N LEU A 327 9.98 -9.71 -5.66
CA LEU A 327 9.18 -10.34 -6.71
C LEU A 327 7.78 -9.73 -6.83
N GLY A 328 7.56 -8.60 -6.19
CA GLY A 328 6.30 -7.87 -6.22
C GLY A 328 5.33 -8.31 -5.13
N VAL A 329 4.13 -7.74 -5.17
CA VAL A 329 3.06 -7.98 -4.19
C VAL A 329 1.71 -8.11 -4.89
N PRO A 330 0.90 -9.14 -4.59
CA PRO A 330 -0.45 -9.29 -5.18
C PRO A 330 -1.35 -8.08 -4.92
N LYS A 331 -1.18 -7.38 -3.81
CA LYS A 331 -1.93 -6.16 -3.46
C LYS A 331 -1.79 -5.04 -4.50
N ALA A 332 -0.68 -4.97 -5.24
CA ALA A 332 -0.52 -4.02 -6.36
C ALA A 332 -1.54 -4.27 -7.48
N VAL A 333 -1.91 -5.54 -7.70
CA VAL A 333 -2.93 -5.94 -8.68
C VAL A 333 -4.29 -5.40 -8.28
N ALA A 334 -4.72 -5.61 -7.04
CA ALA A 334 -6.00 -5.14 -6.54
C ALA A 334 -6.10 -3.61 -6.59
N ASN A 335 -5.01 -2.89 -6.32
CA ASN A 335 -4.96 -1.43 -6.44
C ASN A 335 -5.19 -0.93 -7.87
N ILE A 336 -4.69 -1.65 -8.88
CA ILE A 336 -4.89 -1.28 -10.29
C ILE A 336 -6.29 -1.68 -10.76
N LEU A 337 -6.81 -2.84 -10.34
CA LEU A 337 -8.12 -3.33 -10.76
C LEU A 337 -9.26 -2.51 -10.18
N SER A 338 -9.23 -2.22 -8.87
CA SER A 338 -10.38 -1.65 -8.16
C SER A 338 -10.02 -0.65 -7.05
N ALA A 339 -8.75 -0.33 -6.85
CA ALA A 339 -8.27 0.44 -5.70
C ALA A 339 -8.66 -0.15 -4.33
N GLU A 340 -9.01 -1.43 -4.32
CA GLU A 340 -9.47 -2.13 -3.13
C GLU A 340 -8.36 -3.03 -2.56
N GLY A 341 -8.35 -3.17 -1.25
CA GLY A 341 -7.81 -4.27 -0.53
C GLY A 341 -8.92 -4.86 0.33
N LYS A 342 -8.64 -5.90 1.09
CA LYS A 342 -9.60 -6.55 2.00
C LYS A 342 -10.38 -5.55 2.86
N ASP A 343 -9.71 -4.59 3.45
CA ASP A 343 -10.33 -3.66 4.40
C ASP A 343 -11.31 -2.72 3.72
N VAL A 344 -10.99 -2.25 2.53
CA VAL A 344 -11.86 -1.38 1.74
C VAL A 344 -13.10 -2.14 1.27
N ALA A 345 -12.92 -3.37 0.80
CA ALA A 345 -14.01 -4.23 0.38
C ALA A 345 -14.96 -4.53 1.56
N PHE A 346 -14.41 -4.82 2.75
CA PHE A 346 -15.18 -5.07 3.96
C PHE A 346 -15.97 -3.82 4.41
N ILE A 347 -15.33 -2.65 4.47
CA ILE A 347 -16.02 -1.39 4.86
C ILE A 347 -17.14 -1.06 3.87
N ARG A 348 -16.91 -1.24 2.56
CA ARG A 348 -17.96 -1.04 1.55
C ARG A 348 -19.18 -1.94 1.78
N ALA A 349 -18.95 -3.17 2.22
CA ALA A 349 -20.04 -4.10 2.50
C ALA A 349 -20.81 -3.78 3.78
N MET A 350 -20.10 -3.36 4.82
CA MET A 350 -20.70 -3.01 6.11
C MET A 350 -21.48 -1.70 6.07
N ALA A 351 -21.08 -0.77 5.21
CA ALA A 351 -21.72 0.54 5.05
C ALA A 351 -21.91 0.86 3.57
N PRO A 352 -22.87 0.20 2.88
CA PRO A 352 -23.21 0.52 1.50
C PRO A 352 -23.57 1.99 1.38
N GLY A 353 -22.91 2.72 0.47
CA GLY A 353 -23.13 4.15 0.28
C GLY A 353 -22.23 5.07 1.12
N LEU A 354 -21.44 4.57 2.09
CA LEU A 354 -20.48 5.41 2.81
C LEU A 354 -19.46 6.05 1.86
N PHE A 355 -19.11 5.35 0.81
CA PHE A 355 -18.18 5.81 -0.22
C PHE A 355 -18.86 6.46 -1.43
N ASP A 356 -20.21 6.37 -1.52
CA ASP A 356 -21.02 7.04 -2.53
C ASP A 356 -21.47 8.44 -2.06
N LEU A 357 -21.19 8.80 -0.81
CA LEU A 357 -21.58 10.07 -0.23
C LEU A 357 -20.71 11.20 -0.78
N GLU A 358 -21.20 11.91 -1.79
CA GLU A 358 -20.71 13.23 -2.21
C GLU A 358 -20.64 14.23 -1.02
N THR A 359 -21.28 13.91 0.08
CA THR A 359 -21.49 14.76 1.28
C THR A 359 -20.19 15.08 2.03
N PHE A 360 -19.15 14.25 1.91
CA PHE A 360 -17.87 14.48 2.60
C PHE A 360 -16.76 15.01 1.69
N GLY A 361 -17.03 15.30 0.41
CA GLY A 361 -16.00 15.71 -0.54
C GLY A 361 -14.95 14.60 -0.84
N PHE A 362 -15.15 13.39 -0.32
CA PHE A 362 -14.36 12.22 -0.70
C PHE A 362 -14.84 11.77 -2.08
N GLN A 363 -13.99 12.01 -3.03
CA GLN A 363 -14.22 11.51 -4.37
C GLN A 363 -14.20 9.99 -4.35
N THR A 364 -15.02 9.42 -5.23
CA THR A 364 -15.20 7.99 -5.37
C THR A 364 -13.85 7.25 -5.48
N PHE A 365 -13.80 5.98 -5.11
CA PHE A 365 -12.64 5.09 -5.32
C PHE A 365 -12.06 5.18 -6.72
N GLN A 366 -12.86 5.53 -7.72
CA GLN A 366 -12.42 5.76 -9.08
C GLN A 366 -11.36 6.86 -9.19
N HIS A 367 -11.48 7.96 -8.45
CA HIS A 367 -10.47 9.03 -8.48
C HIS A 367 -9.16 8.55 -7.84
N VAL A 368 -9.25 7.82 -6.74
CA VAL A 368 -8.08 7.23 -6.08
C VAL A 368 -7.40 6.21 -6.98
N MET A 369 -8.19 5.35 -7.63
CA MET A 369 -7.69 4.38 -8.61
C MET A 369 -7.01 5.06 -9.79
N ARG A 370 -7.60 6.14 -10.33
CA ARG A 370 -6.97 6.93 -11.41
C ARG A 370 -5.62 7.48 -10.99
N VAL A 371 -5.51 8.05 -9.79
CA VAL A 371 -4.25 8.55 -9.27
C VAL A 371 -3.21 7.42 -9.18
N PHE A 372 -3.57 6.26 -8.61
CA PHE A 372 -2.68 5.11 -8.51
C PHE A 372 -2.22 4.60 -9.88
N ARG A 373 -3.10 4.61 -10.88
CA ARG A 373 -2.77 4.22 -12.25
C ARG A 373 -1.81 5.20 -12.94
N THR A 374 -1.66 6.43 -12.44
CA THR A 374 -0.63 7.36 -12.94
C THR A 374 0.76 7.07 -12.34
N TRP A 375 0.85 6.34 -11.22
CA TRP A 375 2.12 6.08 -10.55
C TRP A 375 2.79 4.82 -11.12
N ASP A 376 3.75 5.03 -12.01
CA ASP A 376 4.48 3.92 -12.65
C ASP A 376 5.16 2.99 -11.64
N SER A 377 5.57 3.50 -10.50
CA SER A 377 6.20 2.71 -9.44
C SER A 377 5.31 1.57 -8.91
N VAL A 378 3.98 1.74 -8.94
CA VAL A 378 3.04 0.66 -8.54
C VAL A 378 3.21 -0.55 -9.44
N ILE A 379 3.48 -0.33 -10.72
CA ILE A 379 3.71 -1.40 -11.70
C ILE A 379 4.99 -2.17 -11.38
N SER A 380 6.03 -1.51 -10.83
CA SER A 380 7.24 -2.20 -10.39
C SER A 380 6.98 -3.27 -9.31
N LEU A 381 5.84 -3.17 -8.62
CA LEU A 381 5.41 -4.07 -7.55
C LEU A 381 4.46 -5.19 -8.02
N LEU A 382 4.16 -5.28 -9.32
CA LEU A 382 3.42 -6.44 -9.84
C LEU A 382 4.22 -7.73 -9.67
N PRO A 383 3.55 -8.90 -9.53
CA PRO A 383 4.19 -10.20 -9.42
C PRO A 383 5.14 -10.49 -10.57
N LYS A 384 6.39 -10.85 -10.24
CA LYS A 384 7.50 -11.15 -11.18
C LYS A 384 7.81 -12.64 -11.23
N GLY A 385 8.32 -13.13 -12.35
CA GLY A 385 8.75 -14.52 -12.51
C GLY A 385 7.64 -15.49 -12.93
N GLY A 386 6.44 -14.98 -13.20
CA GLY A 386 5.33 -15.75 -13.73
C GLY A 386 4.94 -16.96 -12.88
N GLU A 387 4.51 -18.03 -13.54
CA GLU A 387 4.03 -19.26 -12.90
C GLU A 387 5.13 -20.05 -12.19
N THR A 388 6.39 -19.88 -12.57
CA THR A 388 7.53 -20.51 -11.89
C THR A 388 7.68 -20.07 -10.44
N VAL A 389 7.34 -18.80 -10.16
CA VAL A 389 7.42 -18.22 -8.81
C VAL A 389 6.08 -18.27 -8.08
N TRP A 390 5.01 -17.92 -8.78
CA TRP A 390 3.70 -17.67 -8.15
C TRP A 390 2.73 -18.84 -8.27
N GLY A 391 3.12 -19.93 -8.97
CA GLY A 391 2.24 -21.07 -9.24
C GLY A 391 1.38 -20.88 -10.48
N ASP A 392 0.80 -21.98 -10.92
CA ASP A 392 -0.13 -22.08 -12.04
C ASP A 392 -1.56 -22.43 -11.57
N LEU A 393 -2.45 -22.78 -12.49
CA LEU A 393 -3.83 -23.15 -12.17
C LEU A 393 -3.95 -24.46 -11.37
N ASN A 394 -2.90 -25.26 -11.32
CA ASN A 394 -2.90 -26.60 -10.74
C ASN A 394 -1.96 -26.72 -9.52
N ARG A 395 -1.03 -25.79 -9.35
CA ARG A 395 0.03 -25.89 -8.35
C ARG A 395 0.45 -24.52 -7.82
N SER A 396 0.72 -24.43 -6.53
CA SER A 396 1.26 -23.27 -5.83
C SER A 396 2.59 -23.62 -5.13
N PRO A 397 3.52 -22.66 -5.01
CA PRO A 397 4.79 -22.85 -4.30
C PRO A 397 4.66 -22.77 -2.76
N GLU A 398 3.51 -22.40 -2.23
CA GLU A 398 3.29 -22.30 -0.79
C GLU A 398 3.34 -23.69 -0.14
N GLU A 399 3.94 -23.77 1.05
CA GLU A 399 4.07 -25.01 1.82
C GLU A 399 2.75 -25.41 2.48
N GLU A 400 2.59 -26.72 2.76
CA GLU A 400 1.35 -27.36 3.22
C GLU A 400 0.75 -26.79 4.53
N ASN A 401 1.51 -26.04 5.34
CA ASN A 401 1.11 -25.63 6.69
C ASN A 401 0.75 -24.15 6.87
N VAL A 402 0.70 -23.37 5.80
CA VAL A 402 0.57 -21.91 5.88
C VAL A 402 -0.76 -21.44 6.47
N CYS A 403 -1.84 -22.16 6.21
CA CYS A 403 -3.17 -21.81 6.73
C CYS A 403 -3.33 -22.05 8.23
N HIS A 404 -2.63 -23.02 8.80
CA HIS A 404 -2.72 -23.34 10.22
C HIS A 404 -2.01 -22.31 11.10
N SER A 405 -0.88 -21.76 10.66
CA SER A 405 -0.12 -20.74 11.43
C SER A 405 -0.89 -19.42 11.59
N ALA A 406 -1.62 -18.98 10.58
CA ALA A 406 -2.39 -17.75 10.64
C ALA A 406 -3.62 -17.82 11.57
N LYS A 407 -4.23 -19.00 11.73
CA LYS A 407 -5.41 -19.19 12.60
C LYS A 407 -5.05 -19.51 14.05
N THR A 408 -3.90 -20.12 14.33
CA THR A 408 -3.54 -20.56 15.69
C THR A 408 -3.31 -19.40 16.65
N GLN A 409 -3.00 -18.21 16.18
CA GLN A 409 -2.88 -17.02 17.03
C GLN A 409 -4.22 -16.41 17.46
N TYR A 410 -5.33 -16.73 16.78
CA TYR A 410 -6.66 -16.19 17.13
C TYR A 410 -7.55 -17.12 17.95
N LEU A 411 -7.17 -18.41 18.09
CA LEU A 411 -7.99 -19.43 18.76
C LEU A 411 -7.17 -20.29 19.74
N HIS A 412 -6.64 -19.68 20.81
CA HIS A 412 -6.31 -20.44 22.01
C HIS A 412 -7.53 -20.44 22.94
N SER A 413 -8.50 -21.32 22.65
CA SER A 413 -9.35 -22.02 23.66
C SER A 413 -10.29 -22.98 22.95
N SER A 414 -9.91 -24.22 22.82
CA SER A 414 -10.69 -25.43 23.13
C SER A 414 -10.11 -26.62 22.36
N SER A 415 -9.46 -27.46 23.16
CA SER A 415 -9.02 -28.80 22.78
C SER A 415 -10.22 -29.74 22.65
N LYS A 416 -10.30 -30.47 21.55
CA LYS A 416 -10.82 -31.86 21.55
C LYS A 416 -10.13 -32.66 20.45
N GLU A 417 -9.36 -33.64 20.88
CA GLU A 417 -8.81 -34.69 20.04
C GLU A 417 -9.94 -35.53 19.43
N SER A 418 -9.84 -35.79 18.12
CA SER A 418 -10.54 -36.91 17.50
C SER A 418 -9.56 -37.69 16.62
N ASN A 419 -9.25 -38.89 17.03
CA ASN A 419 -8.55 -39.92 16.25
C ASN A 419 -9.44 -40.39 15.10
N GLY A 420 -8.94 -40.34 13.87
CA GLY A 420 -9.56 -40.98 12.72
C GLY A 420 -8.61 -40.98 11.51
N ASN A 421 -8.32 -42.17 10.98
CA ASN A 421 -7.54 -42.42 9.79
C ASN A 421 -8.20 -41.79 8.52
N ASP A 422 -7.74 -40.65 8.08
CA ASP A 422 -8.17 -40.01 6.81
C ASP A 422 -7.02 -39.31 6.11
N THR A 423 -5.89 -39.98 5.90
CA THR A 423 -4.70 -39.39 5.28
C THR A 423 -4.86 -39.09 3.78
N ASP A 424 -5.61 -39.92 3.06
CA ASP A 424 -5.76 -39.75 1.61
C ASP A 424 -6.79 -38.66 1.21
N THR A 425 -7.85 -38.51 1.99
CA THR A 425 -8.87 -37.49 1.76
C THR A 425 -8.35 -36.10 2.13
N GLN A 426 -7.59 -35.99 3.23
CA GLN A 426 -6.95 -34.73 3.62
C GLN A 426 -5.90 -34.28 2.60
N ARG A 427 -5.09 -35.21 2.05
CA ARG A 427 -4.08 -34.89 1.05
C ARG A 427 -4.69 -34.39 -0.25
N SER A 428 -5.80 -34.98 -0.71
CA SER A 428 -6.51 -34.52 -1.93
C SER A 428 -7.23 -33.19 -1.76
N ILE A 429 -7.71 -32.86 -0.56
CA ILE A 429 -8.32 -31.55 -0.23
C ILE A 429 -7.23 -30.48 -0.19
N GLN A 430 -6.09 -30.78 0.43
CA GLN A 430 -4.95 -29.88 0.59
C GLN A 430 -4.30 -29.54 -0.75
N GLU A 431 -4.13 -30.52 -1.65
CA GLU A 431 -3.64 -30.28 -3.02
C GLU A 431 -4.59 -29.39 -3.83
N LYS A 432 -5.92 -29.48 -3.62
CA LYS A 432 -6.91 -28.61 -4.26
C LYS A 432 -6.87 -27.18 -3.72
N GLU A 433 -6.54 -26.98 -2.46
CA GLU A 433 -6.43 -25.64 -1.85
C GLU A 433 -5.17 -24.91 -2.31
N LEU A 434 -4.03 -25.59 -2.35
CA LEU A 434 -2.77 -25.02 -2.83
C LEU A 434 -2.86 -24.55 -4.29
N ALA A 435 -3.61 -25.27 -5.13
CA ALA A 435 -3.83 -24.87 -6.52
C ALA A 435 -4.53 -23.50 -6.66
N LYS A 436 -5.33 -23.09 -5.65
CA LYS A 436 -6.05 -21.79 -5.70
C LYS A 436 -5.13 -20.60 -5.60
N TYR A 437 -3.97 -20.70 -4.95
CA TYR A 437 -3.01 -19.59 -4.83
C TYR A 437 -2.34 -19.21 -6.15
N GLY A 438 -2.14 -20.14 -7.06
CA GLY A 438 -1.66 -19.84 -8.41
C GLY A 438 -2.60 -18.95 -9.21
N ARG A 439 -3.87 -18.87 -8.80
CA ARG A 439 -4.91 -18.00 -9.40
C ARG A 439 -4.91 -16.64 -8.72
N LEU A 440 -4.03 -15.74 -9.11
CA LEU A 440 -3.91 -14.41 -8.48
C LEU A 440 -5.21 -13.59 -8.53
N VAL A 441 -5.99 -13.74 -9.59
CA VAL A 441 -7.32 -13.17 -9.75
C VAL A 441 -8.26 -14.23 -10.30
N SER A 442 -9.44 -14.37 -9.74
CA SER A 442 -10.50 -15.24 -10.25
C SER A 442 -11.86 -14.53 -10.17
N PHE A 443 -12.79 -14.92 -11.06
CA PHE A 443 -14.12 -14.32 -11.18
C PHE A 443 -15.21 -15.37 -10.97
N GLY A 444 -16.20 -15.01 -10.13
CA GLY A 444 -17.41 -15.79 -9.89
C GLY A 444 -17.27 -16.91 -8.86
N LYS A 445 -18.42 -17.33 -8.28
CA LYS A 445 -18.50 -18.44 -7.31
C LYS A 445 -17.99 -19.76 -7.87
N VAL A 446 -18.11 -19.94 -9.17
CA VAL A 446 -17.75 -21.19 -9.87
C VAL A 446 -16.25 -21.42 -9.91
N ALA A 447 -15.42 -20.38 -9.73
CA ALA A 447 -13.97 -20.51 -9.69
C ALA A 447 -13.46 -21.38 -8.51
N SER A 448 -14.29 -21.57 -7.46
CA SER A 448 -13.96 -22.45 -6.33
C SER A 448 -14.39 -23.92 -6.54
N GLU A 449 -15.32 -24.16 -7.47
CA GLU A 449 -15.93 -25.49 -7.64
C GLU A 449 -15.58 -26.20 -8.96
N ILE A 450 -15.07 -25.45 -9.98
CA ILE A 450 -14.72 -26.05 -11.28
C ILE A 450 -13.29 -26.62 -11.24
N PRO A 451 -13.09 -27.86 -11.65
CA PRO A 451 -11.75 -28.40 -11.86
C PRO A 451 -10.92 -27.49 -12.80
N SER A 452 -9.67 -27.29 -12.44
CA SER A 452 -8.73 -26.43 -13.21
C SER A 452 -8.64 -26.77 -14.71
N SER A 453 -8.96 -28.01 -15.11
CA SER A 453 -9.02 -28.45 -16.51
C SER A 453 -10.15 -27.80 -17.35
N GLN A 454 -11.14 -27.18 -16.71
CA GLN A 454 -12.27 -26.53 -17.39
C GLN A 454 -12.15 -25.01 -17.48
N LEU A 455 -11.14 -24.41 -16.81
CA LEU A 455 -10.86 -22.98 -16.89
C LEU A 455 -10.05 -22.69 -18.14
N SER A 456 -10.70 -22.16 -19.18
CA SER A 456 -9.99 -21.76 -20.40
C SER A 456 -9.15 -20.51 -20.15
N LEU A 457 -7.87 -20.55 -20.53
CA LEU A 457 -7.03 -19.36 -20.62
C LEU A 457 -7.53 -18.45 -21.74
N ILE A 458 -7.48 -17.16 -21.54
CA ILE A 458 -7.78 -16.17 -22.58
C ILE A 458 -6.56 -16.13 -23.51
N ASP A 459 -6.78 -16.26 -24.83
CA ASP A 459 -5.73 -15.95 -25.81
C ASP A 459 -5.51 -14.42 -25.80
N PRO A 460 -4.29 -13.93 -25.46
CA PRO A 460 -3.99 -12.50 -25.45
C PRO A 460 -4.28 -11.80 -26.80
N LYS A 461 -4.25 -12.54 -27.91
CA LYS A 461 -4.52 -12.01 -29.25
C LYS A 461 -6.00 -11.70 -29.48
N GLU A 462 -6.91 -12.38 -28.77
CA GLU A 462 -8.34 -12.13 -28.90
C GLU A 462 -8.79 -10.85 -28.17
N ILE A 463 -8.02 -10.40 -27.16
CA ILE A 463 -8.36 -9.21 -26.35
C ILE A 463 -8.06 -7.92 -27.11
N LEU A 464 -7.10 -7.92 -28.03
CA LEU A 464 -6.51 -6.70 -28.60
C LEU A 464 -7.15 -6.18 -29.90
N TYR A 465 -8.13 -6.85 -30.50
CA TYR A 465 -8.51 -6.58 -31.91
C TYR A 465 -9.99 -6.38 -32.22
N GLU A 466 -10.85 -6.04 -31.29
CA GLU A 466 -12.17 -5.51 -31.69
C GLU A 466 -12.31 -4.04 -31.28
N ASN A 467 -12.12 -3.15 -32.26
CA ASN A 467 -12.63 -1.77 -32.23
C ASN A 467 -14.17 -1.83 -32.21
N ALA A 468 -14.76 -1.96 -31.02
CA ALA A 468 -16.19 -1.79 -30.86
C ALA A 468 -16.57 -0.33 -31.12
N PRO A 469 -17.64 -0.05 -31.89
CA PRO A 469 -18.09 1.30 -32.11
C PRO A 469 -18.49 1.94 -30.79
N ILE A 470 -17.94 3.12 -30.51
CA ILE A 470 -18.26 3.95 -29.36
C ILE A 470 -19.76 4.26 -29.37
N SER A 471 -20.50 3.62 -28.50
CA SER A 471 -21.89 3.99 -28.23
C SER A 471 -21.89 5.27 -27.40
N SER A 472 -22.34 6.35 -27.98
CA SER A 472 -22.38 7.69 -27.44
C SER A 472 -23.47 7.83 -26.36
N THR A 473 -23.14 7.47 -25.13
CA THR A 473 -23.81 8.02 -23.94
C THR A 473 -22.72 8.71 -23.14
N SER A 474 -22.65 10.03 -23.30
CA SER A 474 -21.64 10.91 -22.75
C SER A 474 -21.66 10.93 -21.22
N CYS A 475 -20.75 10.22 -20.59
CA CYS A 475 -20.31 10.54 -19.25
C CYS A 475 -19.19 11.59 -19.38
N GLU A 476 -19.56 12.80 -19.80
CA GLU A 476 -18.63 13.90 -19.96
C GLU A 476 -18.00 14.27 -18.62
N GLU A 477 -16.70 14.27 -18.55
CA GLU A 477 -15.74 14.71 -17.51
C GLU A 477 -15.10 13.67 -16.60
N LEU A 478 -15.58 12.44 -16.50
CA LEU A 478 -14.99 11.43 -15.62
C LEU A 478 -14.75 10.10 -16.36
N MET A 479 -14.31 10.18 -17.62
CA MET A 479 -14.00 8.98 -18.41
C MET A 479 -12.99 8.09 -17.66
N THR A 480 -13.50 6.99 -17.12
CA THR A 480 -12.63 5.88 -16.70
C THR A 480 -12.19 5.15 -17.96
N GLU A 481 -11.06 4.47 -17.93
CA GLU A 481 -10.64 3.57 -19.00
C GLU A 481 -11.71 2.47 -19.25
N TYR A 482 -12.63 2.27 -18.31
CA TYR A 482 -13.80 1.38 -18.43
C TYR A 482 -14.93 1.90 -19.31
N ASP A 483 -15.03 3.21 -19.56
CA ASP A 483 -16.11 3.77 -20.37
C ASP A 483 -15.99 3.36 -21.85
N GLY A 484 -14.79 2.96 -22.29
CA GLY A 484 -14.55 2.39 -23.62
C GLY A 484 -14.79 0.88 -23.71
N MET A 485 -15.10 0.18 -22.61
CA MET A 485 -15.28 -1.27 -22.61
C MET A 485 -16.75 -1.63 -22.80
N SER A 486 -17.05 -2.43 -23.84
CA SER A 486 -18.40 -2.99 -24.00
C SER A 486 -18.69 -3.96 -22.85
N GLN A 487 -19.99 -4.08 -22.49
CA GLN A 487 -20.44 -5.07 -21.51
C GLN A 487 -20.06 -6.50 -21.91
N GLU A 488 -20.05 -6.79 -23.20
CA GLU A 488 -19.64 -8.08 -23.75
C GLU A 488 -18.15 -8.33 -23.57
N SER A 489 -17.31 -7.31 -23.79
CA SER A 489 -15.86 -7.41 -23.55
C SER A 489 -15.55 -7.63 -22.06
N ILE A 490 -16.23 -6.91 -21.16
CA ILE A 490 -16.10 -7.13 -19.71
C ILE A 490 -16.51 -8.56 -19.35
N LYS A 491 -17.65 -9.04 -19.87
CA LYS A 491 -18.13 -10.40 -19.63
C LYS A 491 -17.11 -11.44 -20.10
N ARG A 492 -16.52 -11.25 -21.28
CA ARG A 492 -15.52 -12.16 -21.88
C ARG A 492 -14.29 -12.32 -20.99
N VAL A 493 -13.80 -11.26 -20.34
CA VAL A 493 -12.62 -11.32 -19.45
C VAL A 493 -12.95 -11.73 -18.01
N THR A 494 -14.22 -11.78 -17.63
CA THR A 494 -14.63 -12.06 -16.25
C THR A 494 -15.39 -13.38 -16.09
N GLU A 495 -16.15 -13.84 -17.09
CA GLU A 495 -17.00 -15.02 -16.95
C GLU A 495 -16.16 -16.30 -16.81
N ASN A 496 -16.20 -16.91 -15.61
CA ASN A 496 -15.48 -18.14 -15.27
C ASN A 496 -13.97 -18.13 -15.59
N LYS A 497 -13.34 -16.96 -15.43
CA LYS A 497 -11.90 -16.77 -15.72
C LYS A 497 -11.07 -16.75 -14.47
N ALA A 498 -9.88 -17.32 -14.57
CA ALA A 498 -8.84 -17.22 -13.55
C ALA A 498 -7.52 -16.82 -14.22
N TYR A 499 -6.78 -15.95 -13.53
CA TYR A 499 -5.54 -15.37 -14.03
C TYR A 499 -4.38 -15.75 -13.12
N THR A 500 -3.36 -16.37 -13.70
CA THR A 500 -2.06 -16.60 -13.05
C THR A 500 -1.18 -15.35 -13.15
N ALA A 501 -0.03 -15.35 -12.51
CA ALA A 501 0.93 -14.23 -12.62
C ALA A 501 1.35 -13.93 -14.08
N ARG A 502 1.30 -14.92 -14.95
CA ARG A 502 1.60 -14.77 -16.37
C ARG A 502 0.46 -14.09 -17.13
N THR A 503 -0.75 -14.61 -17.01
CA THR A 503 -1.93 -14.12 -17.75
C THR A 503 -2.53 -12.85 -17.16
N LEU A 504 -2.17 -12.53 -15.92
CA LEU A 504 -2.60 -11.30 -15.24
C LEU A 504 -2.17 -10.03 -15.98
N ILE A 505 -0.99 -10.03 -16.60
CA ILE A 505 -0.51 -8.85 -17.35
C ILE A 505 -1.45 -8.54 -18.52
N ASP A 506 -2.02 -9.54 -19.16
CA ASP A 506 -2.99 -9.33 -20.26
C ASP A 506 -4.31 -8.77 -19.74
N LEU A 507 -4.79 -9.24 -18.58
CA LEU A 507 -5.94 -8.62 -17.91
C LEU A 507 -5.67 -7.14 -17.59
N LEU A 508 -4.50 -6.82 -17.05
CA LEU A 508 -4.15 -5.43 -16.72
C LEU A 508 -4.00 -4.55 -17.97
N ARG A 509 -3.50 -5.07 -19.08
CA ARG A 509 -3.47 -4.36 -20.37
C ARG A 509 -4.87 -4.04 -20.86
N PHE A 510 -5.82 -4.94 -20.63
CA PHE A 510 -7.22 -4.70 -20.97
C PHE A 510 -7.86 -3.66 -20.05
N VAL A 511 -7.61 -3.74 -18.74
CA VAL A 511 -8.28 -2.90 -17.72
C VAL A 511 -7.65 -1.50 -17.61
N ALA A 512 -6.34 -1.38 -17.82
CA ALA A 512 -5.56 -0.15 -17.68
C ALA A 512 -4.53 0.00 -18.82
N PRO A 513 -4.99 0.10 -20.08
CA PRO A 513 -4.12 0.03 -21.25
C PRO A 513 -3.05 1.11 -21.27
N LYS A 514 -3.38 2.36 -21.00
CA LYS A 514 -2.42 3.48 -20.97
C LYS A 514 -1.36 3.30 -19.89
N THR A 515 -1.78 2.90 -18.69
CA THR A 515 -0.85 2.60 -17.58
C THR A 515 0.12 1.49 -17.95
N MET A 516 -0.39 0.40 -18.50
CA MET A 516 0.45 -0.75 -18.87
C MET A 516 1.39 -0.42 -20.03
N GLN A 517 0.92 0.27 -21.08
CA GLN A 517 1.73 0.71 -22.20
C GLN A 517 2.92 1.56 -21.74
N ARG A 518 2.68 2.54 -20.88
CA ARG A 518 3.73 3.40 -20.31
C ARG A 518 4.67 2.61 -19.42
N ALA A 519 4.13 1.82 -18.50
CA ALA A 519 4.93 1.12 -17.50
C ALA A 519 5.78 -0.02 -18.08
N GLU A 520 5.36 -0.70 -19.14
CA GLU A 520 6.13 -1.74 -19.82
C GLU A 520 7.38 -1.23 -20.53
N SER A 521 7.46 0.08 -20.78
CA SER A 521 8.70 0.71 -21.23
C SER A 521 9.74 0.88 -20.11
N HIS A 522 9.29 0.84 -18.85
CA HIS A 522 10.11 1.07 -17.67
C HIS A 522 10.35 -0.15 -16.80
N PHE A 523 9.46 -1.18 -16.86
CA PHE A 523 9.52 -2.35 -16.01
C PHE A 523 9.26 -3.65 -16.77
N SER A 524 9.90 -4.72 -16.33
CA SER A 524 9.68 -6.08 -16.79
C SER A 524 9.36 -7.00 -15.61
N HIS A 525 8.50 -7.99 -15.85
CA HIS A 525 7.99 -8.91 -14.81
C HIS A 525 8.32 -10.39 -15.15
N GLY A 526 9.17 -10.62 -16.14
CA GLY A 526 9.53 -11.93 -16.62
C GLY A 526 10.52 -12.69 -15.74
N LEU A 527 10.93 -13.83 -16.27
CA LEU A 527 12.04 -14.65 -15.81
C LEU A 527 12.95 -14.88 -17.00
N ALA A 528 14.21 -14.48 -16.92
CA ALA A 528 15.15 -14.65 -18.01
C ALA A 528 15.61 -16.11 -18.14
N ASP A 529 15.53 -16.66 -19.33
CA ASP A 529 16.16 -17.94 -19.66
C ASP A 529 17.68 -17.78 -19.80
N ASN A 530 18.12 -16.71 -20.50
CA ASN A 530 19.51 -16.33 -20.67
C ASN A 530 19.71 -14.86 -20.23
N LEU A 531 20.50 -14.65 -19.18
CA LEU A 531 20.82 -13.32 -18.64
C LEU A 531 21.88 -12.57 -19.45
N GLU A 532 22.60 -13.26 -20.34
CA GLU A 532 23.62 -12.67 -21.23
C GLU A 532 22.98 -12.08 -22.52
N ASP A 533 21.67 -12.30 -22.73
CA ASP A 533 20.95 -11.70 -23.85
C ASP A 533 21.08 -10.17 -23.78
N PRO A 534 21.57 -9.49 -24.85
CA PRO A 534 21.76 -8.06 -24.87
C PRO A 534 20.51 -7.23 -24.51
N LYS A 535 19.29 -7.78 -24.68
CA LYS A 535 18.05 -7.10 -24.28
C LYS A 535 18.04 -6.73 -22.79
N HIS A 536 18.67 -7.54 -21.93
CA HIS A 536 18.72 -7.30 -20.47
C HIS A 536 19.63 -6.13 -20.09
N SER A 537 20.38 -5.54 -21.04
CA SER A 537 21.09 -4.28 -20.83
C SER A 537 20.15 -3.06 -20.77
N HIS A 538 18.89 -3.20 -21.20
CA HIS A 538 17.91 -2.12 -21.12
C HIS A 538 17.40 -1.91 -19.69
N TYR A 539 17.26 -0.67 -19.27
CA TYR A 539 16.92 -0.27 -17.89
C TYR A 539 15.60 -0.88 -17.37
N LYS A 540 14.64 -1.24 -18.22
CA LYS A 540 13.38 -1.85 -17.79
C LYS A 540 13.55 -3.18 -17.04
N TYR A 541 14.67 -3.87 -17.25
CA TYR A 541 14.96 -5.16 -16.59
C TYR A 541 15.67 -4.99 -15.24
N TRP A 542 16.30 -3.84 -14.99
CA TRP A 542 17.26 -3.66 -13.89
C TRP A 542 16.67 -3.77 -12.48
N SER A 543 15.37 -3.57 -12.31
CA SER A 543 14.66 -3.74 -11.04
C SER A 543 14.04 -5.13 -10.85
N ASN A 544 14.18 -6.02 -11.84
CA ASN A 544 13.72 -7.39 -11.73
C ASN A 544 14.90 -8.33 -11.46
N PRO A 545 15.03 -8.87 -10.22
CA PRO A 545 16.16 -9.73 -9.87
C PRO A 545 16.19 -11.07 -10.62
N LEU A 546 15.09 -11.44 -11.30
CA LEU A 546 15.00 -12.64 -12.14
C LEU A 546 15.41 -12.39 -13.59
N GLU A 547 15.70 -11.14 -13.96
CA GLU A 547 16.14 -10.73 -15.30
C GLU A 547 17.47 -9.97 -15.29
N THR A 548 18.14 -9.93 -14.13
CA THR A 548 19.44 -9.28 -13.97
C THR A 548 20.38 -10.13 -13.09
N MET A 549 21.68 -9.96 -13.31
CA MET A 549 22.71 -10.48 -12.43
C MET A 549 23.11 -9.43 -11.40
N LEU A 550 23.48 -9.87 -10.19
CA LEU A 550 24.18 -9.03 -9.23
C LEU A 550 25.51 -8.52 -9.81
N PRO A 551 26.03 -7.36 -9.34
CA PRO A 551 27.32 -6.84 -9.77
C PRO A 551 28.45 -7.80 -9.38
N ASP A 552 29.60 -7.67 -10.04
CA ASP A 552 30.79 -8.41 -9.64
C ASP A 552 31.44 -7.76 -8.41
N ALA A 553 31.00 -8.24 -7.24
CA ALA A 553 31.41 -7.70 -5.94
C ALA A 553 31.42 -8.82 -4.88
N PRO A 554 32.34 -9.77 -4.96
CA PRO A 554 32.33 -10.98 -4.11
C PRO A 554 32.46 -10.68 -2.61
N ASP A 555 33.07 -9.55 -2.23
CA ASP A 555 33.22 -9.11 -0.83
C ASP A 555 31.99 -8.33 -0.30
N MET A 556 31.00 -8.10 -1.12
CA MET A 556 29.73 -7.51 -0.70
C MET A 556 28.87 -8.55 0.01
N GLU A 557 28.03 -8.12 0.92
CA GLU A 557 27.09 -8.99 1.65
C GLU A 557 25.65 -8.53 1.41
N ILE A 558 24.71 -9.48 1.29
CA ILE A 558 23.30 -9.18 1.11
C ILE A 558 22.49 -9.84 2.22
N PHE A 559 21.74 -9.02 2.94
CA PHE A 559 20.83 -9.46 3.99
C PHE A 559 19.39 -9.28 3.52
N CYS A 560 18.54 -10.28 3.77
CA CYS A 560 17.10 -10.24 3.55
C CYS A 560 16.41 -10.40 4.91
N SER A 561 15.91 -9.30 5.44
CA SER A 561 15.30 -9.17 6.75
C SER A 561 13.81 -8.86 6.58
N TYR A 562 12.90 -9.73 7.01
CA TYR A 562 11.47 -9.53 6.80
C TYR A 562 10.61 -10.14 7.91
N GLY A 563 9.43 -9.57 8.10
CA GLY A 563 8.47 -10.07 9.06
C GLY A 563 7.70 -11.29 8.55
N VAL A 564 7.32 -12.15 9.49
CA VAL A 564 6.49 -13.34 9.28
C VAL A 564 5.43 -13.46 10.36
N GLY A 565 4.41 -14.29 10.14
CA GLY A 565 3.34 -14.53 11.11
C GLY A 565 2.15 -13.57 10.96
N ILE A 566 2.06 -12.79 9.87
CA ILE A 566 0.90 -11.92 9.61
C ILE A 566 0.20 -12.37 8.33
N PRO A 567 -1.13 -12.60 8.37
CA PRO A 567 -1.91 -12.91 7.18
C PRO A 567 -1.72 -11.83 6.10
N THR A 568 -1.18 -12.24 4.96
CA THR A 568 -0.81 -11.35 3.86
C THR A 568 -1.60 -11.72 2.61
N GLU A 569 -2.18 -10.71 1.94
CA GLU A 569 -3.02 -10.88 0.77
C GLU A 569 -2.26 -11.54 -0.38
N ARG A 570 -2.79 -12.65 -0.93
CA ARG A 570 -2.12 -13.50 -1.91
C ARG A 570 -2.85 -13.60 -3.24
N SER A 571 -4.16 -13.76 -3.22
CA SER A 571 -5.02 -13.81 -4.40
C SER A 571 -6.43 -13.36 -4.09
N TYR A 572 -7.20 -13.05 -5.13
CA TYR A 572 -8.47 -12.36 -5.00
C TYR A 572 -9.56 -13.03 -5.81
N VAL A 573 -10.75 -13.10 -5.24
CA VAL A 573 -11.99 -13.43 -5.95
C VAL A 573 -12.74 -12.14 -6.26
N TYR A 574 -13.00 -11.89 -7.52
CA TYR A 574 -13.70 -10.69 -8.01
C TYR A 574 -15.09 -11.04 -8.51
N LYS A 575 -15.98 -10.07 -8.47
CA LYS A 575 -17.28 -10.07 -9.16
C LYS A 575 -17.46 -8.82 -9.99
N ILE A 576 -18.37 -8.91 -10.96
CA ILE A 576 -18.78 -7.74 -11.71
C ILE A 576 -19.74 -6.93 -10.84
N SER A 577 -19.50 -5.64 -10.73
CA SER A 577 -20.43 -4.72 -10.07
C SER A 577 -21.68 -4.53 -10.94
N PRO A 578 -22.89 -4.67 -10.39
CA PRO A 578 -24.13 -4.52 -11.16
C PRO A 578 -24.50 -3.06 -11.47
N SER A 579 -23.59 -2.11 -11.36
CA SER A 579 -23.91 -0.69 -11.48
C SER A 579 -23.99 -0.22 -12.92
N ASP A 580 -25.16 0.31 -13.32
CA ASP A 580 -25.42 0.99 -14.60
C ASP A 580 -24.92 2.46 -14.61
N ARG A 581 -24.23 2.89 -13.55
CA ARG A 581 -23.78 4.28 -13.43
C ARG A 581 -22.34 4.41 -13.89
N CYS A 582 -22.05 5.39 -14.74
CA CYS A 582 -20.72 5.76 -15.22
C CYS A 582 -19.67 6.02 -14.11
N LYS A 583 -20.09 6.09 -12.85
CA LYS A 583 -19.26 6.42 -11.68
C LYS A 583 -18.77 5.19 -10.90
N SER A 584 -19.08 3.96 -11.32
CA SER A 584 -18.71 2.77 -10.55
C SER A 584 -17.63 1.95 -11.24
N ILE A 585 -16.69 1.44 -10.43
CA ILE A 585 -15.71 0.47 -10.89
C ILE A 585 -16.44 -0.85 -11.14
N PRO A 586 -16.35 -1.43 -12.36
CA PRO A 586 -17.13 -2.63 -12.69
C PRO A 586 -16.62 -3.88 -11.97
N LEU A 587 -15.38 -3.88 -11.51
CA LEU A 587 -14.73 -4.99 -10.84
C LEU A 587 -14.64 -4.71 -9.34
N GLN A 588 -15.13 -5.62 -8.51
CA GLN A 588 -15.11 -5.51 -7.06
C GLN A 588 -14.71 -6.84 -6.44
N ILE A 589 -13.99 -6.80 -5.32
CA ILE A 589 -13.69 -8.02 -4.54
C ILE A 589 -15.03 -8.63 -4.07
N ASP A 590 -15.21 -9.90 -4.31
CA ASP A 590 -16.43 -10.62 -3.89
C ASP A 590 -16.33 -11.05 -2.44
N ILE A 591 -16.70 -10.18 -1.54
CA ILE A 591 -16.69 -10.44 -0.10
C ILE A 591 -17.62 -11.57 0.34
N SER A 592 -18.54 -12.03 -0.50
CA SER A 592 -19.40 -13.20 -0.22
C SER A 592 -18.68 -14.52 -0.48
N ALA A 593 -17.49 -14.48 -1.06
CA ALA A 593 -16.65 -15.64 -1.24
C ALA A 593 -15.84 -15.89 0.04
N ASP A 594 -16.37 -16.74 0.89
CA ASP A 594 -15.72 -17.22 2.10
C ASP A 594 -15.47 -18.73 1.99
N GLY A 595 -14.34 -19.18 2.51
CA GLY A 595 -14.03 -20.59 2.65
C GLY A 595 -14.75 -21.22 3.83
N SER A 596 -14.75 -22.57 3.89
CA SER A 596 -15.07 -23.29 5.11
C SER A 596 -14.06 -22.95 6.21
N ASP A 597 -14.35 -23.30 7.48
CA ASP A 597 -13.53 -22.95 8.66
C ASP A 597 -12.03 -23.30 8.56
N ASN A 598 -11.65 -24.16 7.62
CA ASN A 598 -10.26 -24.56 7.35
C ASN A 598 -9.65 -23.87 6.11
N ASP A 599 -10.38 -23.01 5.40
CA ASP A 599 -9.94 -22.37 4.17
C ASP A 599 -9.24 -21.03 4.47
N CYS A 600 -8.15 -20.72 3.78
CA CYS A 600 -7.46 -19.44 3.89
C CYS A 600 -8.18 -18.30 3.16
N LEU A 601 -9.37 -18.54 2.61
CA LEU A 601 -10.22 -17.57 1.96
C LEU A 601 -11.10 -16.84 2.97
N SER A 602 -11.00 -15.52 3.02
CA SER A 602 -11.88 -14.69 3.84
C SER A 602 -12.24 -13.39 3.12
N GLY A 603 -13.53 -13.14 2.95
CA GLY A 603 -14.05 -11.93 2.30
C GLY A 603 -13.52 -11.74 0.88
N GLY A 604 -13.41 -12.81 0.10
CA GLY A 604 -12.91 -12.78 -1.28
C GLY A 604 -11.40 -12.69 -1.43
N VAL A 605 -10.63 -12.85 -0.35
CA VAL A 605 -9.17 -12.76 -0.37
C VAL A 605 -8.55 -14.03 0.22
N TYR A 606 -7.61 -14.64 -0.50
CA TYR A 606 -6.75 -15.68 0.02
C TYR A 606 -5.54 -15.10 0.71
N PHE A 607 -5.17 -15.66 1.87
CA PHE A 607 -4.05 -15.23 2.67
C PHE A 607 -2.94 -16.28 2.73
N VAL A 608 -1.71 -15.80 2.82
CA VAL A 608 -0.50 -16.57 3.10
C VAL A 608 0.30 -15.88 4.18
N ASP A 609 1.40 -16.50 4.62
CA ASP A 609 2.33 -15.88 5.56
C ASP A 609 3.12 -14.74 4.91
N GLY A 610 3.40 -13.72 5.70
CA GLY A 610 4.16 -12.53 5.32
C GLY A 610 4.17 -11.46 6.40
N ASP A 611 4.39 -10.22 5.95
CA ASP A 611 4.49 -9.04 6.81
C ASP A 611 3.28 -8.09 6.71
N GLU A 612 2.09 -8.60 6.28
CA GLU A 612 0.86 -7.87 5.97
C GLU A 612 0.82 -7.25 4.55
N SER A 613 1.98 -6.96 3.96
CA SER A 613 2.10 -6.32 2.64
C SER A 613 2.80 -7.19 1.61
N VAL A 614 3.83 -7.90 2.03
CA VAL A 614 4.71 -8.70 1.17
C VAL A 614 4.66 -10.17 1.60
N PRO A 615 4.19 -11.09 0.74
CA PRO A 615 4.26 -12.53 0.98
C PRO A 615 5.70 -13.02 1.13
N VAL A 616 5.93 -14.02 1.98
CA VAL A 616 7.27 -14.62 2.21
C VAL A 616 7.93 -15.05 0.89
N VAL A 617 7.17 -15.58 -0.07
CA VAL A 617 7.69 -15.97 -1.39
C VAL A 617 8.33 -14.78 -2.12
N SER A 618 7.78 -13.58 -2.00
CA SER A 618 8.38 -12.37 -2.59
C SER A 618 9.58 -11.87 -1.81
N ALA A 619 9.50 -11.85 -0.48
CA ALA A 619 10.53 -11.30 0.37
C ALA A 619 11.78 -12.19 0.47
N GLY A 620 11.58 -13.51 0.58
CA GLY A 620 12.66 -14.46 0.88
C GLY A 620 13.29 -15.14 -0.32
N PHE A 621 12.56 -15.33 -1.45
CA PHE A 621 12.98 -16.19 -2.55
C PHE A 621 14.39 -15.92 -3.07
N MET A 622 14.75 -14.65 -3.27
CA MET A 622 16.04 -14.33 -3.87
C MET A 622 17.21 -14.72 -2.96
N CYS A 623 17.14 -14.41 -1.66
CA CYS A 623 18.19 -14.82 -0.71
C CYS A 623 18.17 -16.33 -0.43
N ALA A 624 16.99 -16.97 -0.44
CA ALA A 624 16.86 -18.39 -0.15
C ALA A 624 17.32 -19.29 -1.31
N LYS A 625 17.03 -18.87 -2.55
CA LYS A 625 17.25 -19.68 -3.75
C LYS A 625 17.97 -18.90 -4.86
N GLY A 626 17.48 -17.74 -5.26
CA GLY A 626 17.95 -17.01 -6.43
C GLY A 626 19.42 -16.60 -6.35
N TRP A 627 19.86 -16.08 -5.21
CA TRP A 627 21.24 -15.60 -4.98
C TRP A 627 22.07 -16.48 -4.04
N ARG A 628 21.52 -17.57 -3.53
CA ARG A 628 22.23 -18.43 -2.58
C ARG A 628 23.40 -19.13 -3.23
N GLY A 629 24.62 -18.73 -2.84
CA GLY A 629 25.85 -19.23 -3.46
C GLY A 629 26.06 -18.73 -4.90
N LYS A 630 26.83 -19.46 -5.69
CA LYS A 630 27.04 -19.13 -7.10
C LYS A 630 25.86 -19.62 -7.94
N THR A 631 25.06 -18.71 -8.43
CA THR A 631 23.92 -18.96 -9.31
C THR A 631 24.02 -18.10 -10.57
N ARG A 632 23.16 -18.32 -11.54
CA ARG A 632 23.09 -17.44 -12.72
C ARG A 632 22.72 -15.98 -12.37
N PHE A 633 22.03 -15.75 -11.26
CA PHE A 633 21.68 -14.40 -10.77
C PHE A 633 22.75 -13.80 -9.85
N ASN A 634 23.66 -14.64 -9.31
CA ASN A 634 24.77 -14.26 -8.43
C ASN A 634 26.07 -14.95 -8.87
N PRO A 635 26.64 -14.59 -10.03
CA PRO A 635 27.78 -15.30 -10.60
C PRO A 635 29.06 -15.15 -9.76
N SER A 636 29.27 -14.01 -9.11
CA SER A 636 30.42 -13.77 -8.22
C SER A 636 30.31 -14.44 -6.85
N GLY A 637 29.13 -14.96 -6.50
CA GLY A 637 28.92 -15.67 -5.24
C GLY A 637 28.89 -14.75 -4.01
N ILE A 638 28.30 -13.58 -4.15
CA ILE A 638 28.01 -12.65 -3.03
C ILE A 638 27.28 -13.42 -1.93
N ALA A 639 27.77 -13.31 -0.68
CA ALA A 639 27.17 -13.97 0.47
C ALA A 639 25.75 -13.41 0.74
N THR A 640 24.79 -14.31 0.97
CA THR A 640 23.40 -13.92 1.27
C THR A 640 22.96 -14.52 2.59
N TYR A 641 22.27 -13.70 3.38
CA TYR A 641 21.75 -14.05 4.70
C TYR A 641 20.26 -13.77 4.76
N ILE A 642 19.52 -14.63 5.47
CA ILE A 642 18.08 -14.48 5.71
C ILE A 642 17.85 -14.37 7.21
N ARG A 643 17.01 -13.41 7.59
CA ARG A 643 16.49 -13.31 8.94
C ARG A 643 14.99 -12.99 8.91
N GLU A 644 14.22 -13.87 9.54
CA GLU A 644 12.79 -13.75 9.73
C GLU A 644 12.50 -13.22 11.13
N TYR A 645 11.60 -12.24 11.21
CA TYR A 645 11.17 -11.63 12.47
C TYR A 645 9.72 -12.00 12.70
N GLN A 646 9.52 -12.94 13.64
CA GLN A 646 8.18 -13.37 14.02
C GLN A 646 7.42 -12.20 14.62
N HIS A 647 6.27 -11.88 14.03
CA HIS A 647 5.42 -10.80 14.53
C HIS A 647 4.86 -11.12 15.92
N LYS A 648 5.04 -10.18 16.83
CA LYS A 648 4.35 -10.15 18.11
C LYS A 648 3.62 -8.83 18.25
N PRO A 649 2.29 -8.84 18.42
CA PRO A 649 1.53 -7.63 18.63
C PRO A 649 1.93 -6.97 19.94
N SER A 650 1.84 -5.65 20.01
CA SER A 650 2.10 -4.91 21.25
C SER A 650 1.18 -5.39 22.37
N ALA A 651 1.76 -5.67 23.53
CA ALA A 651 1.01 -6.09 24.71
C ALA A 651 0.31 -4.92 25.42
N SER A 652 0.72 -3.67 25.14
CA SER A 652 0.23 -2.47 25.82
C SER A 652 0.07 -1.31 24.83
N LEU A 653 -0.96 -0.50 25.05
CA LEU A 653 -1.16 0.77 24.33
C LEU A 653 0.00 1.75 24.51
N LEU A 654 0.72 1.67 25.62
CA LEU A 654 1.87 2.53 25.91
C LEU A 654 3.09 2.17 25.06
N GLU A 655 3.17 0.95 24.57
CA GLU A 655 4.23 0.50 23.65
C GLU A 655 3.97 0.92 22.19
N GLY A 656 2.84 1.57 21.94
CA GLY A 656 2.45 1.97 20.60
C GLY A 656 2.30 0.75 19.68
N ARG A 657 3.14 0.66 18.65
CA ARG A 657 3.15 -0.46 17.69
C ARG A 657 3.96 -1.67 18.15
N GLY A 658 4.62 -1.56 19.32
CA GLY A 658 5.45 -2.59 19.91
C GLY A 658 6.88 -2.63 19.36
N THR A 659 7.76 -3.24 20.15
CA THR A 659 9.21 -3.38 19.85
C THR A 659 9.54 -4.72 19.17
N GLU A 660 8.55 -5.59 18.98
CA GLU A 660 8.70 -6.92 18.37
C GLU A 660 7.76 -7.09 17.16
N SER A 661 7.29 -5.98 16.54
CA SER A 661 6.42 -6.05 15.37
C SER A 661 7.18 -6.52 14.13
N GLY A 662 6.61 -7.52 13.43
CA GLY A 662 7.04 -7.94 12.10
C GLY A 662 6.23 -7.32 10.97
N ALA A 663 5.28 -6.40 11.26
CA ALA A 663 4.47 -5.75 10.23
C ALA A 663 5.33 -4.87 9.33
N HIS A 664 4.98 -4.79 8.06
CA HIS A 664 5.80 -4.28 6.96
C HIS A 664 6.51 -2.94 7.22
N VAL A 665 5.83 -1.99 7.85
CA VAL A 665 6.42 -0.67 8.18
C VAL A 665 6.96 -0.67 9.61
N ASP A 666 6.27 -1.33 10.53
CA ASP A 666 6.58 -1.31 11.96
C ASP A 666 7.86 -2.09 12.28
N ILE A 667 8.27 -2.99 11.38
CA ILE A 667 9.54 -3.73 11.50
C ILE A 667 10.76 -2.80 11.60
N LEU A 668 10.68 -1.58 11.06
CA LEU A 668 11.74 -0.55 11.22
C LEU A 668 11.91 -0.06 12.68
N GLY A 669 10.94 -0.37 13.55
CA GLY A 669 10.99 -0.16 14.99
C GLY A 669 11.21 -1.45 15.80
N ASN A 670 11.39 -2.60 15.14
CA ASN A 670 11.63 -3.87 15.80
C ASN A 670 13.05 -3.91 16.39
N PHE A 671 13.15 -4.16 17.68
CA PHE A 671 14.44 -4.09 18.39
C PHE A 671 15.44 -5.13 17.91
N ALA A 672 15.00 -6.35 17.61
CA ALA A 672 15.89 -7.38 17.07
C ALA A 672 16.40 -7.01 15.67
N LEU A 673 15.56 -6.41 14.81
CA LEU A 673 16.00 -5.89 13.52
C LEU A 673 17.00 -4.73 13.71
N ILE A 674 16.71 -3.81 14.62
CA ILE A 674 17.59 -2.66 14.91
C ILE A 674 18.96 -3.15 15.36
N GLU A 675 19.02 -4.14 16.26
CA GLU A 675 20.28 -4.77 16.70
C GLU A 675 21.05 -5.39 15.54
N ASP A 676 20.37 -6.05 14.61
CA ASP A 676 21.01 -6.64 13.44
C ASP A 676 21.54 -5.59 12.45
N VAL A 677 20.93 -4.39 12.41
CA VAL A 677 21.40 -3.28 11.56
C VAL A 677 22.57 -2.54 12.20
N LEU A 678 22.60 -2.39 13.53
CA LEU A 678 23.66 -1.72 14.27
C LEU A 678 24.95 -2.50 14.29
#